data_96c4dd0f6e1dacc3ee4ddf013a66bae5
#
_entry.id   96c4dd0f6e1dacc3ee4ddf013a66bae5
#
_cell.length_a   1.000
_cell.length_b   1.000
_cell.length_c   1.000
_cell.angle_alpha   90.00
_cell.angle_beta   90.00
_cell.angle_gamma   90.00
#
_symmetry.space_group_name_H-M   'P 1'
#
loop_
_entity.id
_entity.type
_entity.pdbx_description
1 polymer ?
#
loop_
_entity_poly.entity_id
_entity_poly.type
_entity_poly.pdbx_seq_one_letter_code
_entity_poly.pdbx_strand_id
1 'polypeptide(L)'
;MASPAAETSPPSTPSTASCPTPRPDAAAAAPSMSPSLLRAARSGDERRFVKALLADPAAPDLDAVATAGGNTLLHVAAWGGHPALASLLLRRAPGLLAARNAALDTPLHLAARAGAHKVVALLVAAFSSSSSSSAAADASSPSLRALTRATNRRGETPLHDAVRGGHEAAARALTAADPGLAGLCGGAGESPIYMAAAAGSLGMVRLLTKTYRNDEEEEEELPVLCSCTGPGGRTVLHAAVLTSNVIEMTQGLLQWNPTLVKEVDDSGSTPLHYVASVGNIPALKLLLGYDTSPAYVPDSNGLFPVHIAAKMGYGQLIYELSRYCPDCDEMLDSKGRNFLHIAVEHKKWKVVWHFCGTQELERMLNVMDYEGNTALHLAVKNADQMIVSLLMANKAVLPNIVNNQGLTALDLAVLATDKGISYTLNPQVIILRCLAWTGAVLSPRRLDHFIDEFNIGKASGNELKKFTNISQNLVVGSVLISTVTFAAVFTLPGGYISDGHPHAGAPILWHRYTFKAFVMANTLAFVGSTLSTIWLTYAGSEHVHPLLRALYMFFSVISMEQATRSMVAAFALGAYVVLSPVSERIALVLYLLALKLKSITVGLPPLLQTVPVTVNARVLPQPRRWQEMLQRSFSSSPIKEKNMPKYDSISLSSSAPFSK
;
A
#
# COMPACT_ATOMS: atom_id res chain seq x y z
N MET A 1 -47.02 42.95 -3.55
CA MET A 1 -45.91 43.54 -4.33
C MET A 1 -44.68 42.76 -3.94
N ALA A 2 -44.40 41.77 -4.73
CA ALA A 2 -43.31 40.84 -4.56
C ALA A 2 -42.73 40.60 -5.95
N SER A 3 -41.46 40.48 -6.08
CA SER A 3 -40.83 39.98 -7.27
C SER A 3 -39.90 38.84 -6.89
N PRO A 4 -39.80 37.77 -7.67
CA PRO A 4 -39.22 36.51 -7.24
C PRO A 4 -37.72 36.46 -7.48
N ALA A 5 -37.07 35.65 -6.64
CA ALA A 5 -35.66 35.34 -6.70
C ALA A 5 -35.29 34.52 -7.93
N ALA A 6 -34.20 34.91 -8.59
CA ALA A 6 -33.62 34.24 -9.72
C ALA A 6 -32.88 32.96 -9.29
N GLU A 7 -33.24 31.87 -9.91
CA GLU A 7 -32.48 30.60 -9.88
C GLU A 7 -31.18 30.79 -10.66
N THR A 8 -30.04 30.59 -10.00
CA THR A 8 -28.74 30.52 -10.63
C THR A 8 -28.46 29.05 -11.00
N SER A 9 -28.51 28.75 -12.28
CA SER A 9 -28.04 27.53 -12.90
C SER A 9 -26.50 27.39 -12.75
N PRO A 10 -25.94 26.13 -12.61
CA PRO A 10 -24.51 25.91 -12.53
C PRO A 10 -23.80 26.23 -13.86
N PRO A 11 -22.52 26.63 -13.80
CA PRO A 11 -21.77 26.97 -15.00
C PRO A 11 -21.52 25.72 -15.87
N SER A 12 -21.86 25.85 -17.13
CA SER A 12 -21.59 24.91 -18.22
C SER A 12 -20.08 24.69 -18.37
N THR A 13 -19.68 23.42 -18.42
CA THR A 13 -18.34 22.97 -18.81
C THR A 13 -17.92 23.56 -20.16
N PRO A 14 -16.68 24.04 -20.33
CA PRO A 14 -16.23 24.53 -21.62
C PRO A 14 -16.15 23.36 -22.61
N SER A 15 -16.89 23.51 -23.68
CA SER A 15 -16.82 22.72 -24.91
C SER A 15 -15.36 22.57 -25.34
N THR A 16 -14.90 21.34 -25.51
CA THR A 16 -13.65 21.02 -26.18
C THR A 16 -13.68 21.60 -27.60
N ALA A 17 -13.04 22.74 -27.78
CA ALA A 17 -12.76 23.26 -29.10
C ALA A 17 -11.88 22.24 -29.82
N SER A 18 -12.43 21.57 -30.80
CA SER A 18 -11.70 20.78 -31.77
C SER A 18 -10.68 21.69 -32.44
N CYS A 19 -9.41 21.48 -32.17
CA CYS A 19 -8.29 22.05 -32.91
C CYS A 19 -8.50 21.72 -34.39
N PRO A 20 -8.55 22.68 -35.30
CA PRO A 20 -8.58 22.39 -36.73
C PRO A 20 -7.24 21.71 -37.07
N THR A 21 -7.29 20.46 -37.48
CA THR A 21 -6.14 19.80 -38.13
C THR A 21 -5.76 20.68 -39.33
N PRO A 22 -4.52 21.18 -39.44
CA PRO A 22 -4.06 21.82 -40.65
C PRO A 22 -4.16 20.75 -41.74
N ARG A 23 -4.96 21.04 -42.80
CA ARG A 23 -4.87 20.30 -44.04
C ARG A 23 -3.42 20.36 -44.47
N PRO A 24 -2.78 19.26 -44.84
CA PRO A 24 -1.48 19.30 -45.46
C PRO A 24 -1.71 20.03 -46.82
N ASP A 25 -1.18 21.23 -46.91
CA ASP A 25 -0.99 21.86 -48.22
C ASP A 25 -0.26 20.83 -49.08
N ALA A 26 -0.74 20.70 -50.34
CA ALA A 26 -0.22 19.78 -51.29
C ALA A 26 1.24 20.15 -51.66
N ALA A 27 2.17 19.87 -50.73
CA ALA A 27 3.57 19.72 -51.04
C ALA A 27 3.69 18.53 -51.98
N ALA A 28 4.25 18.74 -53.16
CA ALA A 28 4.44 17.75 -54.21
C ALA A 28 4.86 16.43 -53.59
N ALA A 29 4.04 15.38 -53.68
CA ALA A 29 4.29 14.10 -53.08
C ALA A 29 5.64 13.61 -53.55
N ALA A 30 6.61 13.49 -52.61
CA ALA A 30 7.92 12.92 -52.92
C ALA A 30 7.72 11.58 -53.59
N PRO A 31 8.48 11.21 -54.62
CA PRO A 31 8.29 9.98 -55.38
C PRO A 31 8.32 8.78 -54.43
N SER A 32 7.21 8.03 -54.35
CA SER A 32 7.08 6.90 -53.45
C SER A 32 8.05 5.80 -53.85
N MET A 33 8.78 5.27 -52.86
CA MET A 33 9.71 4.17 -53.04
C MET A 33 9.03 2.93 -53.62
N SER A 34 9.55 2.44 -54.76
CA SER A 34 8.96 1.24 -55.41
C SER A 34 9.05 0.02 -54.48
N PRO A 35 8.00 -0.87 -54.51
CA PRO A 35 8.00 -2.06 -53.61
C PRO A 35 9.16 -3.03 -53.88
N SER A 36 9.69 -3.08 -55.08
CA SER A 36 10.86 -3.88 -55.45
C SER A 36 12.13 -3.33 -54.83
N LEU A 37 12.33 -2.03 -54.89
CA LEU A 37 13.49 -1.35 -54.33
C LEU A 37 13.49 -1.41 -52.78
N LEU A 38 12.31 -1.20 -52.17
CA LEU A 38 12.15 -1.36 -50.72
C LEU A 38 12.45 -2.77 -50.23
N ARG A 39 11.98 -3.79 -50.97
CA ARG A 39 12.22 -5.19 -50.63
C ARG A 39 13.68 -5.56 -50.77
N ALA A 40 14.36 -5.05 -51.80
CA ALA A 40 15.79 -5.20 -51.99
C ALA A 40 16.62 -4.50 -50.90
N ALA A 41 16.25 -3.26 -50.53
CA ALA A 41 16.90 -2.55 -49.47
C ALA A 41 16.76 -3.25 -48.10
N ARG A 42 15.60 -3.83 -47.82
CA ARG A 42 15.36 -4.62 -46.59
C ARG A 42 16.13 -5.92 -46.53
N SER A 43 16.39 -6.55 -47.70
CA SER A 43 17.16 -7.79 -47.76
C SER A 43 18.66 -7.63 -47.56
N GLY A 44 19.16 -6.39 -47.72
CA GLY A 44 20.58 -6.07 -47.60
C GLY A 44 21.49 -6.62 -48.72
N ASP A 45 20.91 -7.28 -49.76
CA ASP A 45 21.65 -7.84 -50.89
C ASP A 45 21.99 -6.73 -51.91
N GLU A 46 23.24 -6.35 -51.96
CA GLU A 46 23.71 -5.27 -52.85
C GLU A 46 23.38 -5.59 -54.30
N ARG A 47 23.54 -6.86 -54.74
CA ARG A 47 23.29 -7.23 -56.14
C ARG A 47 21.85 -7.08 -56.52
N ARG A 48 20.95 -7.55 -55.63
CA ARG A 48 19.50 -7.38 -55.84
C ARG A 48 19.10 -5.93 -55.78
N PHE A 49 19.72 -5.15 -54.88
CA PHE A 49 19.47 -3.71 -54.77
C PHE A 49 19.89 -2.96 -56.04
N VAL A 50 21.11 -3.18 -56.56
CA VAL A 50 21.59 -2.54 -57.79
C VAL A 50 20.72 -2.95 -58.98
N LYS A 51 20.30 -4.24 -59.08
CA LYS A 51 19.40 -4.69 -60.12
C LYS A 51 18.02 -4.03 -60.05
N ALA A 52 17.47 -3.86 -58.83
CA ALA A 52 16.21 -3.19 -58.62
C ALA A 52 16.28 -1.68 -58.92
N LEU A 53 17.42 -1.06 -58.58
CA LEU A 53 17.69 0.34 -58.85
C LEU A 53 17.82 0.63 -60.37
N LEU A 54 18.45 -0.25 -61.13
CA LEU A 54 18.59 -0.13 -62.60
C LEU A 54 17.24 -0.41 -63.34
N ALA A 55 16.37 -1.12 -62.74
CA ALA A 55 15.05 -1.46 -63.27
C ALA A 55 13.96 -0.40 -62.97
N ASP A 56 14.24 0.57 -62.11
CA ASP A 56 13.33 1.60 -61.68
C ASP A 56 13.58 2.91 -62.41
N PRO A 57 12.75 3.30 -63.41
CA PRO A 57 12.97 4.52 -64.18
C PRO A 57 12.69 5.82 -63.35
N ALA A 58 12.09 5.68 -62.18
CA ALA A 58 11.77 6.81 -61.30
C ALA A 58 12.85 7.08 -60.22
N ALA A 59 14.00 6.33 -60.27
CA ALA A 59 15.05 6.41 -59.26
C ALA A 59 16.35 7.15 -59.68
N PRO A 60 16.32 8.20 -60.51
CA PRO A 60 17.51 8.98 -60.82
C PRO A 60 18.00 9.77 -59.60
N ASP A 61 17.07 10.16 -58.69
CA ASP A 61 17.40 10.95 -57.52
C ASP A 61 17.16 10.14 -56.22
N LEU A 62 18.21 9.50 -55.73
CA LEU A 62 18.15 8.66 -54.51
C LEU A 62 17.79 9.48 -53.24
N ASP A 63 18.04 10.79 -53.27
CA ASP A 63 17.76 11.66 -52.13
C ASP A 63 16.24 11.97 -52.01
N ALA A 64 15.53 11.92 -53.13
CA ALA A 64 14.07 12.20 -53.15
C ALA A 64 13.18 10.98 -52.87
N VAL A 65 13.71 9.76 -52.92
CA VAL A 65 12.92 8.50 -52.74
C VAL A 65 12.72 8.16 -51.29
N ALA A 66 11.46 8.19 -50.85
CA ALA A 66 11.12 7.87 -49.46
C ALA A 66 9.91 6.90 -49.35
N THR A 67 9.78 6.22 -48.22
CA THR A 67 8.59 5.47 -47.85
C THR A 67 7.47 6.41 -47.39
N ALA A 68 6.26 5.92 -47.21
CA ALA A 68 5.13 6.70 -46.69
C ALA A 68 5.42 7.33 -45.30
N GLY A 69 6.36 6.76 -44.53
CA GLY A 69 6.83 7.31 -43.26
C GLY A 69 8.03 8.25 -43.41
N GLY A 70 8.39 8.65 -44.64
CA GLY A 70 9.53 9.53 -44.90
C GLY A 70 10.91 8.84 -44.75
N ASN A 71 10.97 7.51 -44.59
CA ASN A 71 12.26 6.80 -44.48
C ASN A 71 12.92 6.73 -45.84
N THR A 72 14.11 7.27 -45.96
CA THR A 72 14.95 7.10 -47.15
C THR A 72 15.58 5.71 -47.23
N LEU A 73 16.22 5.40 -48.35
CA LEU A 73 16.92 4.12 -48.51
C LEU A 73 17.98 3.87 -47.44
N LEU A 74 18.66 4.94 -47.01
CA LEU A 74 19.67 4.84 -45.93
C LEU A 74 19.02 4.56 -44.57
N HIS A 75 17.83 5.09 -44.29
CA HIS A 75 17.05 4.73 -43.08
C HIS A 75 16.72 3.24 -43.07
N VAL A 76 16.27 2.70 -44.20
CA VAL A 76 15.92 1.26 -44.34
C VAL A 76 17.15 0.37 -44.16
N ALA A 77 18.27 0.72 -44.80
CA ALA A 77 19.53 -0.03 -44.68
C ALA A 77 20.08 0.04 -43.25
N ALA A 78 19.97 1.20 -42.60
CA ALA A 78 20.38 1.43 -41.21
C ALA A 78 19.58 0.59 -40.22
N TRP A 79 18.26 0.59 -40.34
CA TRP A 79 17.38 -0.27 -39.55
C TRP A 79 17.63 -1.77 -39.76
N GLY A 80 17.89 -2.16 -41.04
CA GLY A 80 18.22 -3.55 -41.38
C GLY A 80 19.61 -4.01 -40.93
N GLY A 81 20.46 -3.10 -40.48
CA GLY A 81 21.85 -3.40 -40.08
C GLY A 81 22.73 -3.84 -41.23
N HIS A 82 22.57 -3.27 -42.44
CA HIS A 82 23.26 -3.65 -43.66
C HIS A 82 24.43 -2.66 -44.00
N PRO A 83 25.66 -2.88 -43.47
CA PRO A 83 26.75 -1.93 -43.62
C PRO A 83 27.24 -1.81 -45.09
N ALA A 84 27.25 -2.90 -45.84
CA ALA A 84 27.67 -2.88 -47.23
C ALA A 84 26.71 -2.04 -48.11
N LEU A 85 25.42 -2.21 -47.96
CA LEU A 85 24.41 -1.41 -48.63
C LEU A 85 24.46 0.06 -48.18
N ALA A 86 24.65 0.33 -46.89
CA ALA A 86 24.80 1.70 -46.36
C ALA A 86 26.02 2.39 -46.96
N SER A 87 27.13 1.70 -47.09
CA SER A 87 28.35 2.27 -47.70
C SER A 87 28.18 2.56 -49.20
N LEU A 88 27.44 1.73 -49.91
CA LEU A 88 27.11 1.94 -51.32
C LEU A 88 26.20 3.17 -51.51
N LEU A 89 25.19 3.33 -50.66
CA LEU A 89 24.28 4.49 -50.64
C LEU A 89 25.00 5.78 -50.35
N LEU A 90 25.87 5.79 -49.35
CA LEU A 90 26.64 6.98 -48.96
C LEU A 90 27.62 7.47 -50.05
N ARG A 91 28.18 6.55 -50.83
CA ARG A 91 29.04 6.87 -51.97
C ARG A 91 28.26 7.52 -53.14
N ARG A 92 26.97 7.15 -53.28
CA ARG A 92 26.15 7.64 -54.40
C ARG A 92 25.30 8.86 -54.04
N ALA A 93 24.85 8.95 -52.81
CA ALA A 93 23.99 10.00 -52.31
C ALA A 93 24.39 10.38 -50.87
N PRO A 94 25.48 11.18 -50.69
CA PRO A 94 25.95 11.56 -49.35
C PRO A 94 24.93 12.41 -48.58
N GLY A 95 24.02 13.13 -49.28
CA GLY A 95 22.94 13.91 -48.68
C GLY A 95 21.98 13.10 -47.80
N LEU A 96 21.86 11.80 -48.05
CA LEU A 96 21.02 10.90 -47.24
C LEU A 96 21.46 10.82 -45.76
N LEU A 97 22.70 11.14 -45.45
CA LEU A 97 23.28 11.04 -44.10
C LEU A 97 22.52 11.93 -43.09
N ALA A 98 22.11 13.12 -43.50
CA ALA A 98 21.42 14.10 -42.68
C ALA A 98 19.88 14.05 -42.89
N ALA A 99 19.37 13.18 -43.77
CA ALA A 99 17.96 13.09 -44.05
C ALA A 99 17.14 12.77 -42.79
N ARG A 100 15.97 13.35 -42.69
CA ARG A 100 15.04 13.12 -41.55
C ARG A 100 13.73 12.51 -42.05
N ASN A 101 13.24 11.50 -41.34
CA ASN A 101 11.94 10.90 -41.62
C ASN A 101 10.80 11.72 -40.96
N ALA A 102 9.55 11.24 -41.05
CA ALA A 102 8.38 11.88 -40.47
C ALA A 102 8.44 11.98 -38.92
N ALA A 103 9.24 11.16 -38.27
CA ALA A 103 9.50 11.23 -36.83
C ALA A 103 10.72 12.12 -36.50
N LEU A 104 11.31 12.77 -37.48
CA LEU A 104 12.58 13.50 -37.41
C LEU A 104 13.78 12.62 -37.07
N ASP A 105 13.63 11.27 -37.13
CA ASP A 105 14.76 10.37 -36.97
C ASP A 105 15.73 10.50 -38.16
N THR A 106 17.01 10.49 -37.88
CA THR A 106 18.05 10.33 -38.88
C THR A 106 18.38 8.85 -39.10
N PRO A 107 19.07 8.45 -40.17
CA PRO A 107 19.53 7.06 -40.31
C PRO A 107 20.35 6.57 -39.11
N LEU A 108 21.07 7.49 -38.45
CA LEU A 108 21.86 7.18 -37.24
C LEU A 108 20.93 6.78 -36.03
N HIS A 109 19.76 7.46 -35.88
CA HIS A 109 18.76 7.05 -34.87
C HIS A 109 18.28 5.63 -35.11
N LEU A 110 17.92 5.29 -36.38
CA LEU A 110 17.44 3.96 -36.71
C LEU A 110 18.52 2.88 -36.56
N ALA A 111 19.77 3.18 -36.94
CA ALA A 111 20.89 2.26 -36.72
C ALA A 111 21.15 2.03 -35.22
N ALA A 112 21.08 3.06 -34.40
CA ALA A 112 21.25 3.00 -32.96
C ALA A 112 20.13 2.19 -32.30
N ARG A 113 18.88 2.46 -32.68
CA ARG A 113 17.67 1.78 -32.21
C ARG A 113 17.67 0.29 -32.58
N ALA A 114 18.21 -0.08 -33.75
CA ALA A 114 18.34 -1.46 -34.21
C ALA A 114 19.59 -2.17 -33.64
N GLY A 115 20.48 -1.48 -32.94
CA GLY A 115 21.73 -2.03 -32.43
C GLY A 115 22.77 -2.33 -33.51
N ALA A 116 22.63 -1.75 -34.70
CA ALA A 116 23.50 -2.01 -35.85
C ALA A 116 24.86 -1.26 -35.71
N HIS A 117 25.66 -1.67 -34.73
CA HIS A 117 26.92 -0.99 -34.37
C HIS A 117 27.89 -0.80 -35.55
N LYS A 118 27.95 -1.74 -36.51
CA LYS A 118 28.75 -1.61 -37.71
C LYS A 118 28.28 -0.49 -38.62
N VAL A 119 26.94 -0.32 -38.73
CA VAL A 119 26.35 0.78 -39.49
C VAL A 119 26.57 2.10 -38.78
N VAL A 120 26.38 2.14 -37.44
CA VAL A 120 26.65 3.32 -36.62
C VAL A 120 28.12 3.79 -36.84
N ALA A 121 29.10 2.90 -36.71
CA ALA A 121 30.50 3.21 -36.93
C ALA A 121 30.78 3.72 -38.37
N LEU A 122 30.11 3.10 -39.35
CA LEU A 122 30.25 3.49 -40.76
C LEU A 122 29.67 4.90 -41.01
N LEU A 123 28.49 5.22 -40.47
CA LEU A 123 27.84 6.52 -40.62
C LEU A 123 28.70 7.65 -39.98
N VAL A 124 29.22 7.36 -38.78
CA VAL A 124 30.14 8.29 -38.07
C VAL A 124 31.46 8.51 -38.86
N ALA A 125 32.08 7.43 -39.36
CA ALA A 125 33.31 7.50 -40.15
C ALA A 125 33.15 8.22 -41.49
N ALA A 126 32.02 7.98 -42.17
CA ALA A 126 31.72 8.65 -43.45
C ALA A 126 31.61 10.17 -43.29
N PHE A 127 31.16 10.60 -42.11
CA PHE A 127 31.06 12.03 -41.81
C PHE A 127 32.43 12.64 -41.52
N SER A 128 33.29 11.96 -40.76
CA SER A 128 34.64 12.41 -40.46
C SER A 128 35.49 12.56 -41.72
N SER A 129 35.28 11.70 -42.72
CA SER A 129 36.03 11.75 -44.00
C SER A 129 35.53 12.86 -44.97
N SER A 130 34.26 13.23 -44.91
CA SER A 130 33.69 14.31 -45.73
C SER A 130 34.13 15.69 -45.28
N SER A 131 34.41 15.87 -43.97
CA SER A 131 34.86 17.16 -43.42
C SER A 131 36.32 17.46 -43.66
N SER A 132 37.14 16.47 -44.02
CA SER A 132 38.57 16.65 -44.25
C SER A 132 38.94 16.95 -45.72
N SER A 133 38.00 16.83 -46.65
CA SER A 133 38.29 16.96 -48.09
C SER A 133 37.87 18.28 -48.75
N SER A 134 37.20 19.19 -48.05
CA SER A 134 36.86 20.51 -48.59
C SER A 134 37.66 21.62 -47.93
N ALA A 135 38.69 22.12 -48.65
CA ALA A 135 39.45 23.32 -48.30
C ALA A 135 38.65 24.63 -48.47
N ALA A 136 37.36 24.57 -48.74
CA ALA A 136 36.44 25.70 -48.80
C ALA A 136 35.38 25.44 -47.73
N ALA A 137 35.52 26.11 -46.59
CA ALA A 137 34.55 26.11 -45.52
C ALA A 137 33.26 26.85 -45.98
N ASP A 138 32.38 26.19 -46.71
CA ASP A 138 30.99 26.61 -46.80
C ASP A 138 30.36 26.38 -45.42
N ALA A 139 29.96 27.48 -44.78
CA ALA A 139 29.35 27.52 -43.45
C ALA A 139 28.00 26.72 -43.30
N SER A 140 27.64 25.96 -44.34
CA SER A 140 26.41 25.18 -44.44
C SER A 140 26.56 23.66 -44.28
N SER A 141 27.82 23.13 -44.19
CA SER A 141 28.00 21.70 -43.95
C SER A 141 27.81 21.37 -42.46
N PRO A 142 26.87 20.46 -42.09
CA PRO A 142 26.65 20.10 -40.69
C PRO A 142 27.92 19.45 -40.10
N SER A 143 28.35 19.87 -38.92
CA SER A 143 29.48 19.26 -38.22
C SER A 143 29.14 17.84 -37.70
N LEU A 144 30.15 16.99 -37.43
CA LEU A 144 29.92 15.65 -36.83
C LEU A 144 29.05 15.75 -35.57
N ARG A 145 29.30 16.78 -34.74
CA ARG A 145 28.51 17.08 -33.54
C ARG A 145 27.07 17.39 -33.89
N ALA A 146 26.76 18.03 -35.03
CA ALA A 146 25.39 18.32 -35.45
C ALA A 146 24.59 17.04 -35.83
N LEU A 147 25.26 16.04 -36.42
CA LEU A 147 24.65 14.77 -36.77
C LEU A 147 24.42 13.88 -35.53
N THR A 148 25.46 13.75 -34.70
CA THR A 148 25.37 12.89 -33.49
C THR A 148 24.39 13.46 -32.45
N ARG A 149 24.32 14.81 -32.38
CA ARG A 149 23.40 15.53 -31.47
C ARG A 149 22.06 15.87 -32.10
N ALA A 150 21.79 15.42 -33.33
CA ALA A 150 20.47 15.57 -33.94
C ALA A 150 19.42 14.96 -33.04
N THR A 151 18.31 15.67 -32.85
CA THR A 151 17.17 15.18 -32.02
C THR A 151 16.01 14.79 -32.92
N ASN A 152 15.34 13.71 -32.53
CA ASN A 152 14.09 13.25 -33.14
C ASN A 152 12.88 14.04 -32.59
N ARG A 153 11.65 13.67 -32.96
CA ARG A 153 10.42 14.33 -32.50
C ARG A 153 10.20 14.26 -30.98
N ARG A 154 10.87 13.31 -30.30
CA ARG A 154 10.86 13.20 -28.84
C ARG A 154 11.95 14.02 -28.15
N GLY A 155 12.76 14.77 -28.93
CA GLY A 155 13.91 15.46 -28.41
C GLY A 155 15.09 14.52 -28.04
N GLU A 156 15.08 13.28 -28.51
CA GLU A 156 16.07 12.26 -28.16
C GLU A 156 17.18 12.18 -29.24
N THR A 157 18.41 11.98 -28.78
CA THR A 157 19.54 11.74 -29.66
C THR A 157 19.69 10.26 -30.03
N PRO A 158 20.49 9.87 -31.04
CA PRO A 158 20.77 8.49 -31.37
C PRO A 158 21.28 7.66 -30.15
N LEU A 159 22.00 8.31 -29.22
CA LEU A 159 22.46 7.63 -27.99
C LEU A 159 21.30 7.21 -27.08
N HIS A 160 20.26 8.03 -26.95
CA HIS A 160 19.04 7.65 -26.20
C HIS A 160 18.38 6.40 -26.80
N ASP A 161 18.31 6.33 -28.13
CA ASP A 161 17.78 5.15 -28.83
C ASP A 161 18.62 3.89 -28.61
N ALA A 162 19.97 4.01 -28.62
CA ALA A 162 20.87 2.90 -28.33
C ALA A 162 20.74 2.41 -26.88
N VAL A 163 20.64 3.33 -25.93
CA VAL A 163 20.48 3.02 -24.50
C VAL A 163 19.13 2.34 -24.25
N ARG A 164 18.03 2.87 -24.81
CA ARG A 164 16.70 2.28 -24.70
C ARG A 164 16.63 0.87 -25.27
N GLY A 165 17.36 0.60 -26.36
CA GLY A 165 17.50 -0.73 -26.96
C GLY A 165 18.45 -1.67 -26.21
N GLY A 166 19.19 -1.19 -25.22
CA GLY A 166 20.21 -1.97 -24.52
C GLY A 166 21.46 -2.29 -25.37
N HIS A 167 21.71 -1.53 -26.43
CA HIS A 167 22.73 -1.82 -27.43
C HIS A 167 24.10 -1.19 -27.06
N GLU A 168 24.84 -1.82 -26.15
CA GLU A 168 26.13 -1.31 -25.66
C GLU A 168 27.18 -1.05 -26.76
N ALA A 169 27.21 -1.92 -27.78
CA ALA A 169 28.18 -1.75 -28.88
C ALA A 169 27.90 -0.52 -29.75
N ALA A 170 26.61 -0.21 -29.96
CA ALA A 170 26.20 1.01 -30.69
C ALA A 170 26.43 2.26 -29.83
N ALA A 171 26.08 2.19 -28.54
CA ALA A 171 26.36 3.29 -27.61
C ALA A 171 27.84 3.60 -27.50
N ARG A 172 28.70 2.57 -27.43
CA ARG A 172 30.19 2.74 -27.44
C ARG A 172 30.70 3.43 -28.70
N ALA A 173 30.14 3.07 -29.87
CA ALA A 173 30.56 3.72 -31.11
C ALA A 173 30.13 5.20 -31.16
N LEU A 174 28.95 5.53 -30.62
CA LEU A 174 28.44 6.91 -30.54
C LEU A 174 29.25 7.76 -29.53
N THR A 175 29.51 7.24 -28.33
CA THR A 175 30.24 7.94 -27.29
C THR A 175 31.75 8.09 -27.63
N ALA A 176 32.31 7.16 -28.39
CA ALA A 176 33.67 7.30 -28.92
C ALA A 176 33.79 8.43 -29.96
N ALA A 177 32.70 8.71 -30.69
CA ALA A 177 32.64 9.78 -31.69
C ALA A 177 32.39 11.17 -31.09
N ASP A 178 31.54 11.25 -30.10
CA ASP A 178 31.18 12.48 -29.37
C ASP A 178 30.89 12.11 -27.89
N PRO A 179 31.89 12.22 -27.00
CA PRO A 179 31.74 11.96 -25.57
C PRO A 179 30.63 12.81 -24.92
N GLY A 180 30.45 14.05 -25.36
CA GLY A 180 29.47 14.98 -24.83
C GLY A 180 28.01 14.57 -25.07
N LEU A 181 27.75 13.51 -25.86
CA LEU A 181 26.40 12.96 -26.04
C LEU A 181 25.83 12.40 -24.74
N ALA A 182 26.67 11.86 -23.87
CA ALA A 182 26.23 11.25 -22.63
C ALA A 182 25.55 12.24 -21.67
N GLY A 183 25.92 13.54 -21.80
CA GLY A 183 25.35 14.65 -21.00
C GLY A 183 24.11 15.31 -21.57
N LEU A 184 23.66 14.94 -22.76
CA LEU A 184 22.49 15.56 -23.37
C LEU A 184 21.21 14.95 -22.86
N CYS A 185 20.31 15.78 -22.35
CA CYS A 185 18.97 15.33 -21.94
C CYS A 185 18.03 15.25 -23.15
N GLY A 186 17.18 14.22 -23.17
CA GLY A 186 16.08 14.10 -24.11
C GLY A 186 14.95 15.08 -23.82
N GLY A 187 13.93 15.12 -24.69
CA GLY A 187 12.80 16.02 -24.53
C GLY A 187 11.96 15.78 -23.26
N ALA A 188 12.05 14.60 -22.66
CA ALA A 188 11.45 14.28 -21.35
C ALA A 188 12.35 14.66 -20.15
N GLY A 189 13.51 15.27 -20.39
CA GLY A 189 14.50 15.58 -19.36
C GLY A 189 15.31 14.38 -18.90
N GLU A 190 15.22 13.23 -19.60
CA GLU A 190 15.97 12.03 -19.27
C GLU A 190 17.37 12.05 -19.92
N SER A 191 18.41 11.87 -19.12
CA SER A 191 19.75 11.67 -19.63
C SER A 191 19.99 10.19 -20.00
N PRO A 192 20.92 9.90 -20.96
CA PRO A 192 21.23 8.52 -21.31
C PRO A 192 21.68 7.66 -20.12
N ILE A 193 22.44 8.23 -19.18
CA ILE A 193 22.90 7.54 -17.99
C ILE A 193 21.74 7.22 -17.02
N TYR A 194 20.79 8.16 -16.87
CA TYR A 194 19.57 7.92 -16.09
C TYR A 194 18.75 6.78 -16.69
N MET A 195 18.52 6.81 -18.01
CA MET A 195 17.80 5.75 -18.71
C MET A 195 18.48 4.38 -18.57
N ALA A 196 19.82 4.33 -18.65
CA ALA A 196 20.59 3.10 -18.46
C ALA A 196 20.45 2.55 -17.04
N ALA A 197 20.48 3.42 -16.03
CA ALA A 197 20.27 3.06 -14.63
C ALA A 197 18.82 2.59 -14.38
N ALA A 198 17.82 3.31 -14.89
CA ALA A 198 16.41 2.94 -14.76
C ALA A 198 16.10 1.60 -15.45
N ALA A 199 16.79 1.28 -16.54
CA ALA A 199 16.70 -0.03 -17.21
C ALA A 199 17.47 -1.15 -16.49
N GLY A 200 18.25 -0.84 -15.47
CA GLY A 200 19.05 -1.82 -14.74
C GLY A 200 20.29 -2.32 -15.50
N SER A 201 20.72 -1.62 -16.57
CA SER A 201 21.85 -2.04 -17.42
C SER A 201 23.18 -1.58 -16.85
N LEU A 202 23.81 -2.44 -16.02
CA LEU A 202 25.09 -2.15 -15.39
C LEU A 202 26.22 -1.92 -16.43
N GLY A 203 26.22 -2.70 -17.52
CA GLY A 203 27.23 -2.55 -18.60
C GLY A 203 27.14 -1.19 -19.27
N MET A 204 25.92 -0.72 -19.56
CA MET A 204 25.68 0.58 -20.16
C MET A 204 26.06 1.73 -19.21
N VAL A 205 25.70 1.63 -17.93
CA VAL A 205 26.10 2.63 -16.91
C VAL A 205 27.61 2.71 -16.80
N ARG A 206 28.31 1.58 -16.72
CA ARG A 206 29.78 1.53 -16.69
C ARG A 206 30.43 2.13 -17.96
N LEU A 207 29.83 1.91 -19.11
CA LEU A 207 30.30 2.50 -20.37
C LEU A 207 30.18 4.02 -20.32
N LEU A 208 29.00 4.53 -19.95
CA LEU A 208 28.73 5.97 -19.93
C LEU A 208 29.57 6.70 -18.86
N THR A 209 29.74 6.13 -17.66
CA THR A 209 30.53 6.71 -16.59
C THR A 209 32.05 6.75 -16.93
N LYS A 210 32.55 5.76 -17.69
CA LYS A 210 33.95 5.78 -18.17
C LYS A 210 34.19 6.87 -19.18
N THR A 211 33.24 7.13 -20.06
CA THR A 211 33.34 8.18 -21.08
C THR A 211 33.54 9.56 -20.45
N TYR A 212 32.84 9.83 -19.33
CA TYR A 212 32.98 11.07 -18.58
C TYR A 212 34.33 11.27 -17.90
N ARG A 213 35.07 10.21 -17.62
CA ARG A 213 36.35 10.28 -16.90
C ARG A 213 37.55 10.61 -17.80
N ASN A 214 37.41 10.42 -19.11
CA ASN A 214 38.51 10.59 -20.05
C ASN A 214 38.71 12.04 -20.52
N ASP A 215 37.84 12.96 -20.08
CA ASP A 215 37.90 14.38 -20.46
C ASP A 215 38.62 15.26 -19.41
N GLU A 216 39.54 14.65 -18.58
CA GLU A 216 40.22 15.32 -17.46
C GLU A 216 41.30 16.36 -17.87
N GLU A 217 41.46 16.71 -19.16
CA GLU A 217 42.48 17.66 -19.57
C GLU A 217 42.02 19.12 -19.74
N GLU A 218 40.74 19.44 -19.56
CA GLU A 218 40.26 20.83 -19.57
C GLU A 218 39.46 21.13 -18.31
N GLU A 219 40.02 21.89 -17.38
CA GLU A 219 39.41 22.49 -16.18
C GLU A 219 38.31 23.52 -16.50
N GLU A 220 37.49 23.32 -17.48
CA GLU A 220 36.22 24.01 -17.55
C GLU A 220 35.18 23.22 -16.73
N GLU A 221 34.69 23.84 -15.67
CA GLU A 221 33.53 23.37 -14.89
C GLU A 221 32.37 23.08 -15.83
N LEU A 222 32.41 21.90 -16.48
CA LEU A 222 31.24 21.37 -17.19
C LEU A 222 30.08 21.25 -16.19
N PRO A 223 28.90 21.68 -16.55
CA PRO A 223 27.72 21.57 -15.67
C PRO A 223 27.39 20.09 -15.45
N VAL A 224 28.14 19.47 -14.54
CA VAL A 224 28.00 18.06 -14.13
C VAL A 224 26.53 17.74 -13.64
N LEU A 225 25.82 18.78 -13.23
CA LEU A 225 24.47 18.65 -12.70
C LEU A 225 23.40 18.28 -13.75
N CYS A 226 23.50 18.76 -14.99
CA CYS A 226 22.45 18.46 -16.00
C CYS A 226 22.51 17.04 -16.55
N SER A 227 23.67 16.38 -16.47
CA SER A 227 23.90 15.09 -17.12
C SER A 227 23.37 13.88 -16.35
N CYS A 228 22.99 14.04 -15.07
CA CYS A 228 22.56 12.93 -14.21
C CYS A 228 21.06 12.93 -13.92
N THR A 229 20.29 13.81 -14.53
CA THR A 229 18.88 14.03 -14.22
C THR A 229 17.95 13.19 -15.08
N GLY A 230 16.80 12.89 -14.49
CA GLY A 230 15.64 12.27 -15.11
C GLY A 230 14.37 13.04 -14.75
N PRO A 231 13.20 12.50 -15.10
CA PRO A 231 11.92 13.15 -14.86
C PRO A 231 11.70 13.45 -13.37
N GLY A 232 11.23 14.66 -13.06
CA GLY A 232 10.99 15.09 -11.69
C GLY A 232 12.27 15.34 -10.89
N GLY A 233 13.34 15.80 -11.52
CA GLY A 233 14.61 16.11 -10.85
C GLY A 233 15.37 14.90 -10.29
N ARG A 234 14.91 13.67 -10.59
CA ARG A 234 15.53 12.44 -10.09
C ARG A 234 16.93 12.27 -10.68
N THR A 235 17.90 11.97 -9.84
CA THR A 235 19.24 11.65 -10.30
C THR A 235 19.37 10.18 -10.70
N VAL A 236 20.45 9.85 -11.37
CA VAL A 236 20.79 8.47 -11.74
C VAL A 236 20.80 7.53 -10.52
N LEU A 237 21.17 8.01 -9.34
CA LEU A 237 21.20 7.22 -8.12
C LEU A 237 19.79 6.92 -7.61
N HIS A 238 18.83 7.85 -7.74
CA HIS A 238 17.41 7.59 -7.46
C HIS A 238 16.86 6.45 -8.31
N ALA A 239 17.24 6.39 -9.60
CA ALA A 239 16.84 5.30 -10.46
C ALA A 239 17.53 3.98 -10.10
N ALA A 240 18.82 4.01 -9.83
CA ALA A 240 19.63 2.84 -9.53
C ALA A 240 19.14 2.07 -8.30
N VAL A 241 18.74 2.77 -7.23
CA VAL A 241 18.28 2.14 -5.98
C VAL A 241 16.95 1.39 -6.11
N LEU A 242 16.21 1.60 -7.19
CA LEU A 242 14.94 0.91 -7.49
C LEU A 242 15.13 -0.35 -8.35
N THR A 243 16.33 -0.62 -8.87
CA THR A 243 16.58 -1.73 -9.79
C THR A 243 16.95 -3.04 -9.08
N SER A 244 16.95 -4.15 -9.82
CA SER A 244 17.34 -5.45 -9.28
C SER A 244 18.84 -5.57 -8.95
N ASN A 245 19.70 -4.82 -9.65
CA ASN A 245 21.16 -4.83 -9.47
C ASN A 245 21.64 -3.68 -8.58
N VAL A 246 20.88 -3.38 -7.53
CA VAL A 246 21.05 -2.18 -6.69
C VAL A 246 22.49 -2.00 -6.19
N ILE A 247 23.09 -3.05 -5.65
CA ILE A 247 24.38 -2.91 -4.93
C ILE A 247 25.52 -2.54 -5.86
N GLU A 248 25.74 -3.32 -6.92
CA GLU A 248 26.85 -3.11 -7.85
C GLU A 248 26.71 -1.79 -8.62
N MET A 249 25.47 -1.46 -9.00
CA MET A 249 25.17 -0.22 -9.70
C MET A 249 25.36 1.00 -8.81
N THR A 250 24.79 0.97 -7.60
CA THR A 250 24.93 2.03 -6.60
C THR A 250 26.40 2.25 -6.24
N GLN A 251 27.14 1.16 -5.99
CA GLN A 251 28.57 1.25 -5.69
C GLN A 251 29.37 1.86 -6.83
N GLY A 252 29.09 1.45 -8.07
CA GLY A 252 29.76 2.00 -9.24
C GLY A 252 29.48 3.49 -9.45
N LEU A 253 28.23 3.92 -9.22
CA LEU A 253 27.84 5.33 -9.31
C LEU A 253 28.45 6.19 -8.21
N LEU A 254 28.51 5.68 -6.98
CA LEU A 254 29.11 6.40 -5.84
C LEU A 254 30.63 6.51 -5.95
N GLN A 255 31.30 5.52 -6.56
CA GLN A 255 32.73 5.62 -6.90
C GLN A 255 32.99 6.64 -8.00
N TRP A 256 32.01 6.83 -8.90
CA TRP A 256 32.10 7.82 -9.96
C TRP A 256 31.80 9.23 -9.46
N ASN A 257 30.69 9.42 -8.77
CA ASN A 257 30.27 10.69 -8.17
C ASN A 257 29.65 10.52 -6.80
N PRO A 258 30.37 10.74 -5.70
CA PRO A 258 29.87 10.62 -4.33
C PRO A 258 28.80 11.65 -3.97
N THR A 259 28.75 12.81 -4.64
CA THR A 259 27.77 13.88 -4.31
C THR A 259 26.33 13.45 -4.56
N LEU A 260 26.11 12.47 -5.45
CA LEU A 260 24.79 11.94 -5.77
C LEU A 260 24.00 11.44 -4.56
N VAL A 261 24.68 11.08 -3.46
CA VAL A 261 24.03 10.63 -2.21
C VAL A 261 23.14 11.73 -1.61
N LYS A 262 23.55 13.00 -1.75
CA LYS A 262 22.88 14.17 -1.16
C LYS A 262 21.88 14.84 -2.09
N GLU A 263 21.96 14.55 -3.38
CA GLU A 263 21.09 15.18 -4.35
C GLU A 263 19.62 14.86 -4.06
N VAL A 264 18.77 15.85 -4.25
CA VAL A 264 17.32 15.74 -4.03
C VAL A 264 16.57 15.84 -5.35
N ASP A 265 15.44 15.15 -5.42
CA ASP A 265 14.50 15.31 -6.53
C ASP A 265 13.57 16.53 -6.32
N ASP A 266 12.66 16.79 -7.26
CA ASP A 266 11.70 17.90 -7.19
C ASP A 266 10.75 17.80 -5.96
N SER A 267 10.65 16.62 -5.36
CA SER A 267 9.90 16.39 -4.12
C SER A 267 10.76 16.54 -2.85
N GLY A 268 12.01 16.95 -2.98
CA GLY A 268 12.97 17.04 -1.88
C GLY A 268 13.46 15.68 -1.37
N SER A 269 13.15 14.59 -2.08
CA SER A 269 13.52 13.24 -1.65
C SER A 269 14.95 12.92 -2.10
N THR A 270 15.78 12.43 -1.19
CA THR A 270 17.11 11.88 -1.47
C THR A 270 16.99 10.41 -1.94
N PRO A 271 18.05 9.83 -2.55
CA PRO A 271 18.08 8.40 -2.85
C PRO A 271 17.79 7.51 -1.63
N LEU A 272 18.11 7.97 -0.42
CA LEU A 272 17.84 7.25 0.82
C LEU A 272 16.33 7.14 1.12
N HIS A 273 15.51 8.14 0.75
CA HIS A 273 14.04 8.04 0.84
C HIS A 273 13.50 6.93 -0.05
N TYR A 274 14.07 6.78 -1.25
CA TYR A 274 13.71 5.70 -2.17
C TYR A 274 14.10 4.34 -1.62
N VAL A 275 15.31 4.19 -1.06
CA VAL A 275 15.74 2.97 -0.36
C VAL A 275 14.81 2.65 0.79
N ALA A 276 14.42 3.65 1.59
CA ALA A 276 13.47 3.49 2.69
C ALA A 276 12.08 3.06 2.21
N SER A 277 11.66 3.52 1.03
CA SER A 277 10.36 3.17 0.44
C SER A 277 10.28 1.71 -0.05
N VAL A 278 11.41 1.14 -0.47
CA VAL A 278 11.51 -0.24 -0.98
C VAL A 278 11.91 -1.23 0.13
N GLY A 279 12.57 -0.75 1.17
CA GLY A 279 13.01 -1.58 2.28
C GLY A 279 14.33 -2.32 2.03
N ASN A 280 15.20 -1.80 1.15
CA ASN A 280 16.46 -2.45 0.78
C ASN A 280 17.57 -2.14 1.78
N ILE A 281 17.78 -3.04 2.75
CA ILE A 281 18.78 -2.89 3.81
C ILE A 281 20.23 -2.87 3.27
N PRO A 282 20.65 -3.72 2.32
CA PRO A 282 21.98 -3.64 1.71
C PRO A 282 22.28 -2.29 1.06
N ALA A 283 21.31 -1.72 0.33
CA ALA A 283 21.47 -0.39 -0.27
C ALA A 283 21.54 0.71 0.80
N LEU A 284 20.73 0.59 1.87
CA LEU A 284 20.80 1.49 3.02
C LEU A 284 22.22 1.54 3.61
N LYS A 285 22.80 0.37 3.93
CA LYS A 285 24.14 0.28 4.51
C LYS A 285 25.20 0.86 3.58
N LEU A 286 25.03 0.65 2.29
CA LEU A 286 25.97 1.19 1.30
C LEU A 286 25.90 2.72 1.26
N LEU A 287 24.70 3.31 1.15
CA LEU A 287 24.54 4.78 1.11
C LEU A 287 25.04 5.43 2.40
N LEU A 288 24.61 4.93 3.57
CA LEU A 288 25.00 5.47 4.88
C LEU A 288 26.50 5.23 5.19
N GLY A 289 27.12 4.24 4.57
CA GLY A 289 28.58 4.03 4.65
C GLY A 289 29.39 5.09 3.91
N TYR A 290 28.80 5.72 2.89
CA TYR A 290 29.41 6.86 2.20
C TYR A 290 29.13 8.18 2.91
N ASP A 291 27.87 8.42 3.27
CA ASP A 291 27.44 9.64 3.96
C ASP A 291 26.16 9.41 4.75
N THR A 292 26.13 9.85 6.00
CA THR A 292 24.97 9.75 6.88
C THR A 292 24.04 10.97 6.77
N SER A 293 24.52 12.09 6.21
CA SER A 293 23.75 13.34 6.15
C SER A 293 22.40 13.24 5.44
N PRO A 294 22.18 12.38 4.40
CA PRO A 294 20.87 12.22 3.77
C PRO A 294 19.78 11.67 4.69
N ALA A 295 20.15 11.02 5.79
CA ALA A 295 19.17 10.54 6.77
C ALA A 295 18.47 11.69 7.51
N TYR A 296 19.09 12.87 7.55
CA TYR A 296 18.62 14.07 8.23
C TYR A 296 17.97 15.10 7.27
N VAL A 297 17.82 14.76 6.02
CA VAL A 297 17.18 15.62 5.02
C VAL A 297 15.69 15.25 4.96
N PRO A 298 14.76 16.18 5.22
CA PRO A 298 13.34 15.94 5.04
C PRO A 298 12.92 16.13 3.56
N ASP A 299 11.90 15.40 3.12
CA ASP A 299 11.24 15.67 1.85
C ASP A 299 10.33 16.92 1.93
N SER A 300 9.69 17.30 0.82
CA SER A 300 8.77 18.45 0.75
C SER A 300 7.56 18.35 1.69
N ASN A 301 7.25 17.16 2.21
CA ASN A 301 6.20 16.93 3.21
C ASN A 301 6.77 16.93 4.64
N GLY A 302 8.06 17.18 4.79
CA GLY A 302 8.76 17.13 6.08
C GLY A 302 9.05 15.71 6.56
N LEU A 303 8.92 14.69 5.70
CA LEU A 303 9.17 13.30 6.07
C LEU A 303 10.67 12.97 5.88
N PHE A 304 11.29 12.44 6.90
CA PHE A 304 12.64 11.88 6.84
C PHE A 304 12.61 10.43 6.33
N PRO A 305 13.72 9.84 5.89
CA PRO A 305 13.77 8.44 5.46
C PRO A 305 13.22 7.46 6.50
N VAL A 306 13.43 7.71 7.80
CA VAL A 306 12.87 6.90 8.89
C VAL A 306 11.34 6.91 8.91
N HIS A 307 10.72 8.05 8.61
CA HIS A 307 9.26 8.18 8.50
C HIS A 307 8.71 7.37 7.33
N ILE A 308 9.40 7.41 6.18
CA ILE A 308 9.03 6.61 5.00
C ILE A 308 9.13 5.11 5.32
N ALA A 309 10.20 4.67 5.98
CA ALA A 309 10.36 3.29 6.40
C ALA A 309 9.25 2.85 7.37
N ALA A 310 8.86 3.71 8.31
CA ALA A 310 7.76 3.48 9.24
C ALA A 310 6.41 3.40 8.52
N LYS A 311 6.15 4.32 7.58
CA LYS A 311 4.97 4.35 6.72
C LYS A 311 4.83 3.07 5.90
N MET A 312 5.92 2.54 5.39
CA MET A 312 5.94 1.29 4.61
C MET A 312 5.91 0.04 5.50
N GLY A 313 6.36 0.14 6.75
CA GLY A 313 6.33 -0.96 7.72
C GLY A 313 7.63 -1.75 7.83
N TYR A 314 8.76 -1.18 7.41
CA TYR A 314 10.06 -1.83 7.40
C TYR A 314 10.81 -1.65 8.72
N GLY A 315 10.37 -2.32 9.79
CA GLY A 315 10.95 -2.20 11.13
C GLY A 315 12.44 -2.54 11.20
N GLN A 316 12.89 -3.56 10.46
CA GLN A 316 14.30 -3.92 10.42
C GLN A 316 15.17 -2.85 9.75
N LEU A 317 14.63 -2.16 8.74
CA LEU A 317 15.35 -1.05 8.11
C LEU A 317 15.47 0.14 9.08
N ILE A 318 14.42 0.44 9.85
CA ILE A 318 14.45 1.48 10.90
C ILE A 318 15.52 1.12 11.95
N TYR A 319 15.59 -0.13 12.38
CA TYR A 319 16.60 -0.60 13.31
C TYR A 319 18.03 -0.42 12.78
N GLU A 320 18.25 -0.77 11.50
CA GLU A 320 19.57 -0.52 10.89
C GLU A 320 19.86 0.98 10.74
N LEU A 321 18.83 1.79 10.43
CA LEU A 321 18.97 3.25 10.33
C LEU A 321 19.36 3.86 11.69
N SER A 322 18.75 3.41 12.80
CA SER A 322 19.06 3.90 14.15
C SER A 322 20.49 3.60 14.60
N ARG A 323 21.15 2.60 14.00
CA ARG A 323 22.57 2.32 14.26
C ARG A 323 23.50 3.37 13.65
N TYR A 324 23.13 3.98 12.52
CA TYR A 324 23.88 5.05 11.88
C TYR A 324 23.45 6.43 12.36
N CYS A 325 22.20 6.57 12.75
CA CYS A 325 21.56 7.81 13.19
C CYS A 325 20.84 7.55 14.52
N PRO A 326 21.56 7.63 15.67
CA PRO A 326 21.01 7.25 16.98
C PRO A 326 19.91 8.19 17.48
N ASP A 327 19.81 9.38 16.90
CA ASP A 327 18.82 10.42 17.18
C ASP A 327 17.60 10.39 16.23
N CYS A 328 17.45 9.31 15.48
CA CYS A 328 16.30 9.17 14.56
C CYS A 328 14.94 9.10 15.27
N ASP A 329 14.92 8.82 16.57
CA ASP A 329 13.73 8.85 17.43
C ASP A 329 13.26 10.28 17.77
N GLU A 330 14.15 11.26 17.65
CA GLU A 330 13.86 12.69 17.89
C GLU A 330 13.42 13.43 16.60
N MET A 331 13.55 12.78 15.43
CA MET A 331 13.12 13.39 14.16
C MET A 331 11.60 13.53 14.12
N LEU A 332 11.14 14.74 13.86
CA LEU A 332 9.72 15.09 13.75
C LEU A 332 9.41 15.58 12.35
N ASP A 333 8.28 15.13 11.81
CA ASP A 333 7.78 15.61 10.52
C ASP A 333 7.15 17.02 10.64
N SER A 334 6.61 17.53 9.53
CA SER A 334 5.92 18.83 9.48
C SER A 334 4.71 18.96 10.42
N LYS A 335 4.21 17.85 10.99
CA LYS A 335 3.11 17.81 11.97
C LYS A 335 3.58 17.53 13.40
N GLY A 336 4.89 17.49 13.64
CA GLY A 336 5.47 17.15 14.94
C GLY A 336 5.40 15.67 15.28
N ARG A 337 5.26 14.78 14.29
CA ARG A 337 5.11 13.35 14.48
C ARG A 337 6.45 12.63 14.31
N ASN A 338 6.80 11.79 15.24
CA ASN A 338 7.92 10.86 15.09
C ASN A 338 7.53 9.63 14.24
N PHE A 339 8.48 8.76 13.92
CA PHE A 339 8.23 7.59 13.09
C PHE A 339 7.21 6.60 13.70
N LEU A 340 7.06 6.56 15.04
CA LEU A 340 6.06 5.72 15.69
C LEU A 340 4.63 6.22 15.41
N HIS A 341 4.40 7.53 15.46
CA HIS A 341 3.12 8.14 15.07
C HIS A 341 2.74 7.75 13.64
N ILE A 342 3.72 7.83 12.71
CA ILE A 342 3.53 7.46 11.30
C ILE A 342 3.22 5.96 11.17
N ALA A 343 3.93 5.10 11.90
CA ALA A 343 3.66 3.67 11.91
C ALA A 343 2.23 3.35 12.40
N VAL A 344 1.78 4.04 13.44
CA VAL A 344 0.42 3.91 13.99
C VAL A 344 -0.63 4.43 13.01
N GLU A 345 -0.42 5.61 12.42
CA GLU A 345 -1.34 6.19 11.43
C GLU A 345 -1.56 5.25 10.23
N HIS A 346 -0.48 4.61 9.77
CA HIS A 346 -0.53 3.66 8.64
C HIS A 346 -0.75 2.20 9.05
N LYS A 347 -1.15 1.95 10.30
CA LYS A 347 -1.49 0.62 10.85
C LYS A 347 -0.38 -0.43 10.72
N LYS A 348 0.88 -0.01 10.85
CA LYS A 348 2.05 -0.89 10.74
C LYS A 348 2.41 -1.53 12.08
N TRP A 349 1.55 -2.42 12.58
CA TRP A 349 1.68 -3.06 13.88
C TRP A 349 3.03 -3.75 14.12
N LYS A 350 3.68 -4.29 13.07
CA LYS A 350 5.00 -4.93 13.18
C LYS A 350 6.09 -3.96 13.62
N VAL A 351 6.04 -2.72 13.12
CA VAL A 351 6.95 -1.65 13.55
C VAL A 351 6.68 -1.31 15.01
N VAL A 352 5.41 -1.07 15.36
CA VAL A 352 5.02 -0.77 16.74
C VAL A 352 5.46 -1.89 17.70
N TRP A 353 5.21 -3.16 17.35
CA TRP A 353 5.61 -4.31 18.16
C TRP A 353 7.12 -4.37 18.38
N HIS A 354 7.91 -4.15 17.33
CA HIS A 354 9.37 -4.21 17.41
C HIS A 354 9.94 -3.14 18.34
N PHE A 355 9.47 -1.91 18.22
CA PHE A 355 10.00 -0.76 18.95
C PHE A 355 9.38 -0.56 20.32
N CYS A 356 8.16 -1.00 20.58
CA CYS A 356 7.59 -1.00 21.94
C CYS A 356 8.32 -1.94 22.92
N GLY A 357 9.13 -2.88 22.42
CA GLY A 357 9.91 -3.81 23.25
C GLY A 357 11.33 -3.32 23.59
N THR A 358 11.81 -2.24 22.99
CA THR A 358 13.18 -1.73 23.17
C THR A 358 13.22 -0.61 24.21
N GLN A 359 14.01 -0.77 25.25
CA GLN A 359 14.17 0.24 26.32
C GLN A 359 14.76 1.57 25.79
N GLU A 360 15.62 1.49 24.79
CA GLU A 360 16.31 2.66 24.23
C GLU A 360 15.35 3.69 23.62
N LEU A 361 14.18 3.24 23.16
CA LEU A 361 13.21 4.08 22.46
C LEU A 361 11.93 4.37 23.28
N GLU A 362 11.95 4.10 24.59
CA GLU A 362 10.82 4.43 25.48
C GLU A 362 10.47 5.92 25.49
N ARG A 363 11.46 6.77 25.24
CA ARG A 363 11.27 8.24 25.21
C ARG A 363 10.23 8.68 24.17
N MET A 364 10.17 8.00 23.01
CA MET A 364 9.29 8.36 21.91
C MET A 364 7.83 7.92 22.09
N LEU A 365 7.54 7.01 23.04
CA LEU A 365 6.20 6.43 23.21
C LEU A 365 5.15 7.47 23.64
N ASN A 366 5.58 8.50 24.38
CA ASN A 366 4.72 9.53 24.94
C ASN A 366 4.92 10.92 24.31
N VAL A 367 5.71 11.02 23.25
CA VAL A 367 5.86 12.27 22.49
C VAL A 367 4.52 12.66 21.91
N MET A 368 4.21 13.95 21.94
CA MET A 368 2.99 14.54 21.38
C MET A 368 3.28 15.17 20.02
N ASP A 369 2.36 14.99 19.08
CA ASP A 369 2.36 15.74 17.82
C ASP A 369 1.89 17.20 18.05
N TYR A 370 1.84 18.04 17.02
CA TYR A 370 1.40 19.43 17.16
C TYR A 370 -0.08 19.58 17.55
N GLU A 371 -0.91 18.53 17.41
CA GLU A 371 -2.27 18.46 17.94
C GLU A 371 -2.30 17.99 19.41
N GLY A 372 -1.15 17.69 20.01
CA GLY A 372 -1.02 17.12 21.35
C GLY A 372 -1.31 15.61 21.41
N ASN A 373 -1.50 14.93 20.28
CA ASN A 373 -1.80 13.51 20.29
C ASN A 373 -0.51 12.69 20.45
N THR A 374 -0.52 11.72 21.34
CA THR A 374 0.50 10.67 21.40
C THR A 374 0.18 9.55 20.40
N ALA A 375 1.11 8.65 20.20
CA ALA A 375 0.88 7.44 19.39
C ALA A 375 -0.37 6.66 19.85
N LEU A 376 -0.66 6.63 21.16
CA LEU A 376 -1.86 6.00 21.72
C LEU A 376 -3.16 6.71 21.28
N HIS A 377 -3.18 8.05 21.30
CA HIS A 377 -4.33 8.82 20.81
C HIS A 377 -4.63 8.51 19.34
N LEU A 378 -3.60 8.46 18.49
CA LEU A 378 -3.74 8.12 17.07
C LEU A 378 -4.22 6.67 16.87
N ALA A 379 -3.73 5.73 17.68
CA ALA A 379 -4.16 4.34 17.61
C ALA A 379 -5.66 4.19 17.93
N VAL A 380 -6.15 4.91 18.93
CA VAL A 380 -7.56 4.95 19.30
C VAL A 380 -8.40 5.63 18.22
N LYS A 381 -7.95 6.79 17.70
CA LYS A 381 -8.61 7.54 16.62
C LYS A 381 -8.77 6.67 15.35
N ASN A 382 -7.77 5.83 15.06
CA ASN A 382 -7.77 4.90 13.90
C ASN A 382 -8.52 3.59 14.17
N ALA A 383 -9.07 3.41 15.36
CA ALA A 383 -9.74 2.19 15.81
C ALA A 383 -8.89 0.91 15.62
N ASP A 384 -7.59 1.01 15.82
CA ASP A 384 -6.67 -0.13 15.68
C ASP A 384 -6.47 -0.82 17.03
N GLN A 385 -7.29 -1.85 17.27
CA GLN A 385 -7.26 -2.64 18.50
C GLN A 385 -5.90 -3.29 18.75
N MET A 386 -5.24 -3.78 17.68
CA MET A 386 -3.96 -4.48 17.81
C MET A 386 -2.88 -3.53 18.30
N ILE A 387 -2.78 -2.35 17.69
CA ILE A 387 -1.79 -1.35 18.06
C ILE A 387 -2.05 -0.81 19.47
N VAL A 388 -3.32 -0.55 19.83
CA VAL A 388 -3.68 -0.14 21.20
C VAL A 388 -3.23 -1.20 22.21
N SER A 389 -3.50 -2.48 21.93
CA SER A 389 -3.09 -3.56 22.83
C SER A 389 -1.57 -3.67 22.97
N LEU A 390 -0.83 -3.47 21.88
CA LEU A 390 0.64 -3.47 21.90
C LEU A 390 1.21 -2.30 22.70
N LEU A 391 0.69 -1.09 22.49
CA LEU A 391 1.11 0.10 23.24
C LEU A 391 0.81 -0.08 24.73
N MET A 392 -0.39 -0.55 25.08
CA MET A 392 -0.80 -0.73 26.49
C MET A 392 -0.10 -1.90 27.19
N ALA A 393 0.52 -2.81 26.44
CA ALA A 393 1.38 -3.86 27.01
C ALA A 393 2.70 -3.30 27.54
N ASN A 394 3.15 -2.15 27.06
CA ASN A 394 4.35 -1.49 27.55
C ASN A 394 3.98 -0.54 28.72
N LYS A 395 4.66 -0.73 29.87
CA LYS A 395 4.44 0.07 31.09
C LYS A 395 4.89 1.51 30.99
N ALA A 396 5.78 1.84 30.05
CA ALA A 396 6.28 3.20 29.82
C ALA A 396 5.24 4.07 29.09
N VAL A 397 4.22 3.49 28.45
CA VAL A 397 3.14 4.24 27.82
C VAL A 397 2.23 4.84 28.90
N LEU A 398 2.03 6.14 28.83
CA LEU A 398 1.21 6.91 29.78
C LEU A 398 -0.18 7.15 29.15
N PRO A 399 -1.24 6.41 29.60
CA PRO A 399 -2.55 6.49 28.97
C PRO A 399 -3.33 7.76 29.31
N ASN A 400 -2.87 8.52 30.32
CA ASN A 400 -3.60 9.65 30.88
C ASN A 400 -3.11 11.02 30.37
N ILE A 401 -2.24 11.04 29.37
CA ILE A 401 -1.83 12.27 28.70
C ILE A 401 -3.06 12.86 27.98
N VAL A 402 -3.22 14.18 28.05
CA VAL A 402 -4.28 14.91 27.39
C VAL A 402 -3.73 15.59 26.12
N ASN A 403 -4.48 15.57 25.05
CA ASN A 403 -4.13 16.30 23.83
C ASN A 403 -4.51 17.79 23.93
N ASN A 404 -4.27 18.57 22.88
CA ASN A 404 -4.60 20.01 22.85
C ASN A 404 -6.10 20.30 22.98
N GLN A 405 -6.97 19.32 22.73
CA GLN A 405 -8.41 19.41 23.00
C GLN A 405 -8.73 19.07 24.47
N GLY A 406 -7.72 18.73 25.28
CA GLY A 406 -7.85 18.27 26.65
C GLY A 406 -8.50 16.89 26.78
N LEU A 407 -8.40 16.03 25.74
CA LEU A 407 -8.95 14.68 25.71
C LEU A 407 -7.84 13.67 25.99
N THR A 408 -8.13 12.67 26.82
CA THR A 408 -7.30 11.48 26.98
C THR A 408 -7.61 10.45 25.88
N ALA A 409 -6.76 9.45 25.74
CA ALA A 409 -7.03 8.32 24.87
C ALA A 409 -8.35 7.59 25.21
N LEU A 410 -8.71 7.56 26.52
CA LEU A 410 -9.98 6.98 26.97
C LEU A 410 -11.18 7.84 26.54
N ASP A 411 -11.09 9.18 26.63
CA ASP A 411 -12.14 10.08 26.14
C ASP A 411 -12.40 9.87 24.64
N LEU A 412 -11.33 9.79 23.84
CA LEU A 412 -11.45 9.49 22.41
C LEU A 412 -12.13 8.13 22.13
N ALA A 413 -11.82 7.11 22.94
CA ALA A 413 -12.47 5.82 22.82
C ALA A 413 -13.95 5.89 23.16
N VAL A 414 -14.35 6.64 24.20
CA VAL A 414 -15.74 6.87 24.56
C VAL A 414 -16.49 7.59 23.43
N LEU A 415 -15.90 8.68 22.89
CA LEU A 415 -16.48 9.43 21.77
C LEU A 415 -16.63 8.60 20.49
N ALA A 416 -15.69 7.69 20.26
CA ALA A 416 -15.74 6.79 19.11
C ALA A 416 -16.83 5.73 19.25
N THR A 417 -17.11 5.25 20.47
CA THR A 417 -18.14 4.24 20.73
C THR A 417 -19.55 4.80 20.62
N ASP A 418 -19.75 6.07 20.89
CA ASP A 418 -21.06 6.72 20.80
C ASP A 418 -21.59 6.82 19.35
N LYS A 419 -20.70 6.75 18.38
CA LYS A 419 -21.00 6.81 16.93
C LYS A 419 -21.36 5.48 16.29
N GLY A 420 -21.32 4.37 17.01
CA GLY A 420 -21.46 3.03 16.43
C GLY A 420 -22.28 2.06 17.26
N ILE A 421 -22.71 0.98 16.61
CA ILE A 421 -23.43 -0.12 17.28
C ILE A 421 -22.46 -0.87 18.19
N SER A 422 -22.70 -0.78 19.50
CA SER A 422 -21.89 -1.40 20.54
C SER A 422 -22.18 -2.90 20.65
N TYR A 423 -21.55 -3.73 19.83
CA TYR A 423 -21.51 -5.17 20.04
C TYR A 423 -20.07 -5.63 20.30
N THR A 424 -19.93 -6.81 20.88
CA THR A 424 -18.67 -7.36 21.41
C THR A 424 -17.50 -7.37 20.43
N LEU A 425 -17.77 -7.42 19.13
CA LEU A 425 -16.78 -7.47 18.08
C LEU A 425 -16.44 -6.10 17.50
N ASN A 426 -17.06 -5.02 18.00
CA ASN A 426 -16.71 -3.67 17.58
C ASN A 426 -15.31 -3.33 18.12
N PRO A 427 -14.33 -3.04 17.27
CA PRO A 427 -12.97 -2.70 17.69
C PRO A 427 -12.92 -1.55 18.70
N GLN A 428 -13.81 -0.56 18.57
CA GLN A 428 -13.89 0.59 19.47
C GLN A 428 -14.29 0.19 20.90
N VAL A 429 -15.22 -0.73 21.06
CA VAL A 429 -15.62 -1.27 22.37
C VAL A 429 -14.49 -2.08 23.01
N ILE A 430 -13.76 -2.84 22.20
CA ILE A 430 -12.60 -3.60 22.69
C ILE A 430 -11.49 -2.66 23.13
N ILE A 431 -11.21 -1.60 22.36
CA ILE A 431 -10.25 -0.55 22.72
C ILE A 431 -10.65 0.12 24.02
N LEU A 432 -11.92 0.55 24.14
CA LEU A 432 -12.46 1.15 25.36
C LEU A 432 -12.24 0.26 26.59
N ARG A 433 -12.57 -1.03 26.45
CA ARG A 433 -12.34 -2.01 27.52
C ARG A 433 -10.86 -2.19 27.84
N CYS A 434 -10.01 -2.30 26.83
CA CYS A 434 -8.56 -2.42 27.01
C CYS A 434 -8.00 -1.24 27.82
N LEU A 435 -8.33 -0.01 27.41
CA LEU A 435 -7.90 1.20 28.10
C LEU A 435 -8.41 1.29 29.54
N ALA A 436 -9.68 0.99 29.74
CA ALA A 436 -10.28 1.00 31.06
C ALA A 436 -9.66 -0.04 32.01
N TRP A 437 -9.34 -1.25 31.51
CA TRP A 437 -8.69 -2.30 32.30
C TRP A 437 -7.24 -1.99 32.65
N THR A 438 -6.56 -1.19 31.84
CA THR A 438 -5.16 -0.80 32.04
C THR A 438 -4.99 0.44 32.93
N GLY A 439 -6.10 0.99 33.44
CA GLY A 439 -6.08 2.12 34.37
C GLY A 439 -6.07 3.50 33.71
N ALA A 440 -6.45 3.59 32.45
CA ALA A 440 -6.71 4.87 31.81
C ALA A 440 -7.88 5.57 32.50
N VAL A 441 -7.78 6.89 32.68
CA VAL A 441 -8.81 7.72 33.31
C VAL A 441 -9.32 8.76 32.30
N LEU A 442 -10.56 9.18 32.50
CA LEU A 442 -11.14 10.31 31.76
C LEU A 442 -10.44 11.60 32.13
N SER A 443 -10.43 12.57 31.23
CA SER A 443 -9.88 13.90 31.50
C SER A 443 -10.58 14.56 32.70
N PRO A 444 -9.89 15.39 33.49
CA PRO A 444 -10.45 16.05 34.66
C PRO A 444 -11.37 17.23 34.27
N ARG A 445 -12.44 16.92 33.53
CA ARG A 445 -13.47 17.87 33.10
C ARG A 445 -14.78 17.62 33.82
N ARG A 446 -15.65 18.61 33.87
CA ARG A 446 -17.05 18.40 34.29
C ARG A 446 -17.73 17.53 33.25
N LEU A 447 -18.32 16.44 33.72
CA LEU A 447 -18.94 15.42 32.87
C LEU A 447 -20.14 15.95 32.05
N ASP A 448 -20.91 16.88 32.67
CA ASP A 448 -22.03 17.58 32.02
C ASP A 448 -21.55 18.40 30.81
N HIS A 449 -20.48 19.18 30.95
CA HIS A 449 -19.89 19.95 29.86
C HIS A 449 -19.37 19.03 28.75
N PHE A 450 -18.73 17.90 29.12
CA PHE A 450 -18.23 16.92 28.17
C PHE A 450 -19.39 16.26 27.36
N ILE A 451 -20.49 15.92 28.04
CA ILE A 451 -21.69 15.36 27.40
C ILE A 451 -22.33 16.37 26.44
N ASP A 452 -22.45 17.65 26.87
CA ASP A 452 -23.07 18.70 26.06
C ASP A 452 -22.20 19.08 24.85
N GLU A 453 -20.89 19.25 25.05
CA GLU A 453 -19.93 19.62 23.99
C GLU A 453 -19.89 18.57 22.87
N PHE A 454 -19.86 17.30 23.23
CA PHE A 454 -19.76 16.21 22.27
C PHE A 454 -21.10 15.56 21.92
N ASN A 455 -22.24 16.07 22.43
CA ASN A 455 -23.58 15.53 22.23
C ASN A 455 -23.70 14.03 22.53
N ILE A 456 -22.99 13.54 23.55
CA ILE A 456 -22.98 12.14 23.94
C ILE A 456 -24.38 11.74 24.42
N GLY A 457 -24.91 10.65 23.92
CA GLY A 457 -26.23 10.14 24.33
C GLY A 457 -27.44 10.69 23.55
N LYS A 458 -27.24 11.65 22.65
CA LYS A 458 -28.27 12.01 21.66
C LYS A 458 -28.22 11.02 20.50
N ALA A 459 -28.60 9.77 20.77
CA ALA A 459 -28.69 8.76 19.74
C ALA A 459 -29.59 9.27 18.60
N SER A 460 -29.04 9.41 17.41
CA SER A 460 -29.83 9.72 16.23
C SER A 460 -30.89 8.67 16.06
N GLY A 461 -32.15 9.06 15.79
CA GLY A 461 -33.28 8.13 15.60
C GLY A 461 -32.99 7.04 14.55
N ASN A 462 -32.04 7.27 13.65
CA ASN A 462 -31.54 6.28 12.70
C ASN A 462 -30.69 5.17 13.35
N GLU A 463 -29.98 5.46 14.43
CA GLU A 463 -29.19 4.46 15.13
C GLU A 463 -30.07 3.51 15.95
N LEU A 464 -31.13 4.04 16.60
CA LEU A 464 -32.11 3.21 17.27
C LEU A 464 -32.78 2.21 16.31
N LYS A 465 -33.11 2.64 15.10
CA LYS A 465 -33.67 1.76 14.05
C LYS A 465 -32.68 0.68 13.62
N LYS A 466 -31.38 0.97 13.57
CA LYS A 466 -30.35 -0.03 13.26
C LYS A 466 -30.30 -1.12 14.34
N PHE A 467 -30.40 -0.77 15.63
CA PHE A 467 -30.47 -1.77 16.72
C PHE A 467 -31.66 -2.70 16.54
N THR A 468 -32.84 -2.15 16.24
CA THR A 468 -34.07 -2.94 16.02
C THR A 468 -33.86 -3.89 14.82
N ASN A 469 -33.36 -3.42 13.69
CA ASN A 469 -33.15 -4.25 12.50
C ASN A 469 -32.12 -5.37 12.73
N ILE A 470 -31.01 -5.07 13.43
CA ILE A 470 -29.99 -6.09 13.73
C ILE A 470 -30.52 -7.12 14.71
N SER A 471 -31.26 -6.69 15.77
CA SER A 471 -31.83 -7.64 16.72
C SER A 471 -32.84 -8.57 16.05
N GLN A 472 -33.69 -8.05 15.15
CA GLN A 472 -34.66 -8.87 14.39
C GLN A 472 -33.96 -9.94 13.52
N ASN A 473 -32.88 -9.57 12.81
CA ASN A 473 -32.10 -10.52 12.00
C ASN A 473 -31.44 -11.60 12.87
N LEU A 474 -30.90 -11.22 14.03
CA LEU A 474 -30.25 -12.16 14.93
C LEU A 474 -31.26 -13.08 15.64
N VAL A 475 -32.49 -12.60 15.95
CA VAL A 475 -33.56 -13.43 16.51
C VAL A 475 -33.86 -14.59 15.60
N VAL A 476 -33.98 -14.38 14.29
CA VAL A 476 -34.23 -15.47 13.33
C VAL A 476 -33.18 -16.57 13.44
N GLY A 477 -31.89 -16.19 13.49
CA GLY A 477 -30.80 -17.15 13.66
C GLY A 477 -30.84 -17.90 14.98
N SER A 478 -31.14 -17.20 16.08
CA SER A 478 -31.25 -17.84 17.42
C SER A 478 -32.41 -18.78 17.54
N VAL A 479 -33.57 -18.43 16.96
CA VAL A 479 -34.75 -19.30 16.92
C VAL A 479 -34.49 -20.56 16.09
N LEU A 480 -33.81 -20.43 14.93
CA LEU A 480 -33.42 -21.58 14.11
C LEU A 480 -32.52 -22.56 14.88
N ILE A 481 -31.52 -22.04 15.61
CA ILE A 481 -30.65 -22.88 16.44
C ILE A 481 -31.50 -23.56 17.54
N SER A 482 -32.41 -22.83 18.21
CA SER A 482 -33.27 -23.35 19.26
C SER A 482 -34.18 -24.47 18.73
N THR A 483 -34.82 -24.29 17.59
CA THR A 483 -35.73 -25.30 17.01
C THR A 483 -34.99 -26.57 16.59
N VAL A 484 -33.83 -26.45 15.96
CA VAL A 484 -33.00 -27.60 15.54
C VAL A 484 -32.50 -28.38 16.76
N THR A 485 -31.99 -27.67 17.78
CA THR A 485 -31.49 -28.31 19.00
C THR A 485 -32.58 -28.91 19.84
N PHE A 486 -33.79 -28.33 19.86
CA PHE A 486 -34.97 -28.90 20.49
C PHE A 486 -35.42 -30.21 19.79
N ALA A 487 -35.53 -30.20 18.46
CA ALA A 487 -35.86 -31.37 17.67
C ALA A 487 -34.87 -32.51 17.86
N ALA A 488 -33.59 -32.23 17.99
CA ALA A 488 -32.55 -33.23 18.19
C ALA A 488 -32.68 -34.03 19.49
N VAL A 489 -33.41 -33.51 20.48
CA VAL A 489 -33.70 -34.24 21.73
C VAL A 489 -34.71 -35.36 21.51
N PHE A 490 -35.62 -35.18 20.57
CA PHE A 490 -36.68 -36.19 20.26
C PHE A 490 -36.24 -37.16 19.16
N THR A 491 -35.22 -36.81 18.39
CA THR A 491 -34.65 -37.63 17.33
C THR A 491 -33.24 -38.10 17.69
N LEU A 492 -33.13 -38.74 18.86
CA LEU A 492 -31.82 -39.18 19.36
C LEU A 492 -31.20 -40.25 18.47
N PRO A 493 -29.87 -40.14 18.18
CA PRO A 493 -29.16 -41.14 17.41
C PRO A 493 -29.17 -42.50 18.13
N GLY A 494 -29.47 -43.58 17.39
CA GLY A 494 -29.44 -44.96 17.89
C GLY A 494 -30.84 -45.49 18.36
N GLY A 495 -31.85 -44.62 18.48
CA GLY A 495 -33.21 -45.03 18.89
C GLY A 495 -33.35 -45.34 20.37
N TYR A 496 -34.52 -45.92 20.72
CA TYR A 496 -34.92 -46.20 22.11
C TYR A 496 -35.09 -47.71 22.33
N ILE A 497 -34.93 -48.13 23.55
CA ILE A 497 -35.15 -49.53 23.98
C ILE A 497 -36.64 -49.85 23.91
N SER A 498 -36.97 -50.94 23.19
CA SER A 498 -38.36 -51.38 23.00
C SER A 498 -39.02 -51.85 24.29
N ASP A 499 -40.36 -51.85 24.30
CA ASP A 499 -41.15 -52.30 25.38
C ASP A 499 -40.87 -53.78 25.73
N GLY A 500 -40.81 -54.08 27.01
CA GLY A 500 -40.47 -55.43 27.51
C GLY A 500 -39.09 -55.61 28.10
N HIS A 501 -38.21 -54.60 28.02
CA HIS A 501 -36.92 -54.59 28.66
C HIS A 501 -36.91 -53.70 29.93
N PRO A 502 -36.04 -53.98 30.93
CA PRO A 502 -35.96 -53.19 32.18
C PRO A 502 -35.36 -51.82 31.92
N HIS A 503 -35.66 -51.00 31.19
CA HIS A 503 -35.32 -49.62 30.83
C HIS A 503 -36.00 -49.22 29.52
N ALA A 504 -37.20 -49.73 29.26
CA ALA A 504 -38.02 -49.37 28.11
C ALA A 504 -38.14 -47.82 27.97
N GLY A 505 -37.96 -47.28 26.75
CA GLY A 505 -38.02 -45.84 26.49
C GLY A 505 -36.67 -45.10 26.76
N ALA A 506 -35.66 -45.78 27.29
CA ALA A 506 -34.31 -45.15 27.38
C ALA A 506 -33.54 -45.22 26.05
N PRO A 507 -32.67 -44.24 25.75
CA PRO A 507 -31.83 -44.29 24.56
C PRO A 507 -30.88 -45.49 24.59
N ILE A 508 -30.77 -46.24 23.50
CA ILE A 508 -29.91 -47.43 23.42
C ILE A 508 -28.42 -47.08 23.68
N LEU A 509 -27.99 -45.91 23.27
CA LEU A 509 -26.58 -45.47 23.37
C LEU A 509 -26.23 -44.73 24.67
N TRP A 510 -27.14 -44.75 25.67
CA TRP A 510 -27.00 -44.05 26.95
C TRP A 510 -25.66 -44.34 27.67
N HIS A 511 -25.13 -45.53 27.55
CA HIS A 511 -23.88 -45.93 28.21
C HIS A 511 -22.62 -45.34 27.57
N ARG A 512 -22.67 -44.85 26.29
CA ARG A 512 -21.54 -44.30 25.62
C ARG A 512 -21.22 -42.86 26.06
N TYR A 513 -19.99 -42.57 26.43
CA TYR A 513 -19.57 -41.22 26.82
C TYR A 513 -19.77 -40.17 25.70
N THR A 514 -19.54 -40.55 24.44
CA THR A 514 -19.81 -39.69 23.29
C THR A 514 -21.25 -39.28 23.12
N PHE A 515 -22.18 -40.19 23.44
CA PHE A 515 -23.64 -39.88 23.44
C PHE A 515 -23.99 -38.89 24.57
N LYS A 516 -23.43 -39.09 25.77
CA LYS A 516 -23.63 -38.15 26.90
C LYS A 516 -23.11 -36.76 26.55
N ALA A 517 -21.90 -36.68 25.92
CA ALA A 517 -21.32 -35.43 25.47
C ALA A 517 -22.16 -34.76 24.36
N PHE A 518 -22.75 -35.54 23.45
CA PHE A 518 -23.70 -35.04 22.44
C PHE A 518 -24.90 -34.37 23.09
N VAL A 519 -25.56 -35.07 24.05
CA VAL A 519 -26.72 -34.54 24.76
C VAL A 519 -26.38 -33.26 25.52
N MET A 520 -25.25 -33.24 26.24
CA MET A 520 -24.80 -32.03 26.95
C MET A 520 -24.54 -30.85 25.98
N ALA A 521 -23.85 -31.09 24.87
CA ALA A 521 -23.58 -30.06 23.87
C ALA A 521 -24.86 -29.52 23.24
N ASN A 522 -25.81 -30.42 22.93
CA ASN A 522 -27.13 -30.03 22.37
C ASN A 522 -27.96 -29.21 23.39
N THR A 523 -27.99 -29.62 24.66
CA THR A 523 -28.68 -28.86 25.73
C THR A 523 -28.06 -27.47 25.91
N LEU A 524 -26.73 -27.38 25.92
CA LEU A 524 -26.05 -26.10 26.04
C LEU A 524 -26.33 -25.17 24.82
N ALA A 525 -26.42 -25.74 23.62
CA ALA A 525 -26.80 -24.99 22.42
C ALA A 525 -28.26 -24.49 22.52
N PHE A 526 -29.19 -25.31 23.00
CA PHE A 526 -30.57 -24.94 23.22
C PHE A 526 -30.72 -23.81 24.24
N VAL A 527 -30.11 -23.94 25.41
CA VAL A 527 -30.19 -22.94 26.48
C VAL A 527 -29.54 -21.62 26.02
N GLY A 528 -28.38 -21.68 25.37
CA GLY A 528 -27.71 -20.50 24.86
C GLY A 528 -28.49 -19.76 23.78
N SER A 529 -29.14 -20.49 22.85
CA SER A 529 -29.97 -19.87 21.81
C SER A 529 -31.25 -19.27 22.37
N THR A 530 -31.91 -19.96 23.34
CA THR A 530 -33.11 -19.45 24.00
C THR A 530 -32.83 -18.16 24.79
N LEU A 531 -31.74 -18.12 25.57
CA LEU A 531 -31.29 -16.91 26.26
C LEU A 531 -30.98 -15.78 25.29
N SER A 532 -30.32 -16.09 24.18
CA SER A 532 -30.03 -15.11 23.13
C SER A 532 -31.33 -14.53 22.56
N THR A 533 -32.33 -15.37 22.28
CA THR A 533 -33.64 -14.92 21.76
C THR A 533 -34.31 -13.95 22.72
N ILE A 534 -34.34 -14.28 24.01
CA ILE A 534 -34.93 -13.43 25.05
C ILE A 534 -34.21 -12.06 25.09
N TRP A 535 -32.88 -12.05 25.15
CA TRP A 535 -32.13 -10.79 25.20
C TRP A 535 -32.27 -9.97 23.94
N LEU A 536 -32.35 -10.60 22.75
CA LEU A 536 -32.56 -9.90 21.48
C LEU A 536 -33.96 -9.26 21.40
N THR A 537 -35.00 -9.86 21.97
CA THR A 537 -36.32 -9.25 22.06
C THR A 537 -36.30 -7.97 22.89
N TYR A 538 -35.59 -7.96 24.03
CA TYR A 538 -35.45 -6.76 24.83
C TYR A 538 -34.54 -5.72 24.14
N ALA A 539 -33.48 -6.14 23.45
CA ALA A 539 -32.60 -5.26 22.69
C ALA A 539 -33.34 -4.59 21.51
N GLY A 540 -34.28 -5.26 20.88
CA GLY A 540 -35.12 -4.74 19.80
C GLY A 540 -36.24 -3.82 20.26
N SER A 541 -36.63 -3.84 21.54
CA SER A 541 -37.77 -3.08 22.07
C SER A 541 -37.43 -1.58 22.19
N GLU A 542 -38.30 -0.71 21.65
CA GLU A 542 -38.14 0.74 21.72
C GLU A 542 -38.36 1.32 23.11
N HIS A 543 -39.06 0.60 23.99
CA HIS A 543 -39.35 1.03 25.35
C HIS A 543 -38.20 0.83 26.33
N VAL A 544 -37.14 0.11 25.91
CA VAL A 544 -35.96 -0.13 26.74
C VAL A 544 -34.93 0.97 26.52
N HIS A 545 -34.34 1.47 27.62
CA HIS A 545 -33.30 2.52 27.56
C HIS A 545 -32.15 2.09 26.66
N PRO A 546 -31.59 2.99 25.81
CA PRO A 546 -30.57 2.65 24.82
C PRO A 546 -29.35 1.90 25.37
N LEU A 547 -28.88 2.27 26.59
CA LEU A 547 -27.75 1.59 27.23
C LEU A 547 -28.09 0.13 27.63
N LEU A 548 -29.28 -0.11 28.09
CA LEU A 548 -29.75 -1.48 28.41
C LEU A 548 -29.93 -2.30 27.13
N ARG A 549 -30.42 -1.70 26.05
CA ARG A 549 -30.47 -2.33 24.73
C ARG A 549 -29.11 -2.79 24.24
N ALA A 550 -28.09 -1.94 24.39
CA ALA A 550 -26.71 -2.29 24.05
C ALA A 550 -26.19 -3.45 24.92
N LEU A 551 -26.52 -3.46 26.22
CA LEU A 551 -26.10 -4.51 27.14
C LEU A 551 -26.81 -5.85 26.79
N TYR A 552 -28.09 -5.83 26.50
CA TYR A 552 -28.82 -7.02 26.05
C TYR A 552 -28.31 -7.56 24.73
N MET A 553 -27.97 -6.67 23.76
CA MET A 553 -27.35 -7.06 22.52
C MET A 553 -25.99 -7.75 22.77
N PHE A 554 -25.19 -7.21 23.67
CA PHE A 554 -23.90 -7.78 24.06
C PHE A 554 -24.04 -9.22 24.59
N PHE A 555 -24.89 -9.43 25.58
CA PHE A 555 -25.11 -10.78 26.15
C PHE A 555 -25.70 -11.73 25.14
N SER A 556 -26.60 -11.25 24.27
CA SER A 556 -27.22 -12.07 23.23
C SER A 556 -26.21 -12.59 22.22
N VAL A 557 -25.28 -11.74 21.76
CA VAL A 557 -24.24 -12.15 20.80
C VAL A 557 -23.31 -13.19 21.40
N ILE A 558 -22.88 -13.01 22.67
CA ILE A 558 -22.05 -14.02 23.37
C ILE A 558 -22.77 -15.35 23.48
N SER A 559 -24.04 -15.32 23.89
CA SER A 559 -24.83 -16.53 24.06
C SER A 559 -25.09 -17.22 22.72
N MET A 560 -25.34 -16.46 21.68
CA MET A 560 -25.54 -16.99 20.33
C MET A 560 -24.25 -17.62 19.79
N GLU A 561 -23.10 -17.00 20.02
CA GLU A 561 -21.81 -17.56 19.65
C GLU A 561 -21.53 -18.88 20.38
N GLN A 562 -21.82 -18.93 21.69
CA GLN A 562 -21.68 -20.16 22.47
C GLN A 562 -22.68 -21.23 22.01
N ALA A 563 -23.92 -20.86 21.72
CA ALA A 563 -24.92 -21.76 21.19
C ALA A 563 -24.50 -22.37 19.85
N THR A 564 -23.98 -21.55 18.92
CA THR A 564 -23.49 -22.01 17.61
C THR A 564 -22.32 -22.99 17.77
N ARG A 565 -21.38 -22.68 18.65
CA ARG A 565 -20.23 -23.57 18.93
C ARG A 565 -20.69 -24.91 19.50
N SER A 566 -21.66 -24.88 20.42
CA SER A 566 -22.19 -26.06 21.04
C SER A 566 -23.03 -26.90 20.06
N MET A 567 -23.77 -26.25 19.14
CA MET A 567 -24.52 -26.93 18.08
C MET A 567 -23.58 -27.67 17.11
N VAL A 568 -22.46 -27.03 16.69
CA VAL A 568 -21.45 -27.68 15.84
C VAL A 568 -20.81 -28.86 16.55
N ALA A 569 -20.52 -28.73 17.85
CA ALA A 569 -19.99 -29.83 18.64
C ALA A 569 -20.99 -30.97 18.78
N ALA A 570 -22.29 -30.67 19.02
CA ALA A 570 -23.35 -31.66 19.08
C ALA A 570 -23.49 -32.39 17.75
N PHE A 571 -23.50 -31.67 16.60
CA PHE A 571 -23.52 -32.30 15.29
C PHE A 571 -22.34 -33.26 15.07
N ALA A 572 -21.11 -32.81 15.39
CA ALA A 572 -19.91 -33.62 15.24
C ALA A 572 -19.93 -34.90 16.09
N LEU A 573 -20.39 -34.77 17.35
CA LEU A 573 -20.51 -35.88 18.27
C LEU A 573 -21.66 -36.84 17.87
N GLY A 574 -22.78 -36.30 17.40
CA GLY A 574 -23.91 -37.09 16.91
C GLY A 574 -23.54 -37.91 15.68
N ALA A 575 -22.87 -37.27 14.71
CA ALA A 575 -22.37 -37.95 13.51
C ALA A 575 -21.35 -39.03 13.87
N TYR A 576 -20.44 -38.75 14.83
CA TYR A 576 -19.48 -39.75 15.30
C TYR A 576 -20.17 -40.95 15.96
N VAL A 577 -21.14 -40.71 16.79
CA VAL A 577 -21.90 -41.80 17.47
C VAL A 577 -22.60 -42.73 16.47
N VAL A 578 -23.15 -42.16 15.38
CA VAL A 578 -23.86 -42.93 14.35
C VAL A 578 -22.91 -43.69 13.44
N LEU A 579 -21.80 -43.07 13.04
CA LEU A 579 -20.90 -43.60 12.01
C LEU A 579 -19.78 -44.50 12.60
N SER A 580 -19.43 -44.35 13.86
CA SER A 580 -18.35 -45.13 14.47
C SER A 580 -18.52 -46.66 14.39
N PRO A 581 -19.73 -47.24 14.46
CA PRO A 581 -19.91 -48.68 14.29
C PRO A 581 -19.73 -49.17 12.87
N VAL A 582 -19.90 -48.28 11.87
CA VAL A 582 -19.80 -48.62 10.42
C VAL A 582 -18.40 -48.34 9.89
N SER A 583 -17.83 -47.20 10.18
CA SER A 583 -16.50 -46.81 9.75
C SER A 583 -15.91 -45.76 10.69
N GLU A 584 -15.00 -46.19 11.54
CA GLU A 584 -14.32 -45.31 12.49
C GLU A 584 -13.50 -44.22 11.82
N ARG A 585 -12.90 -44.51 10.65
CA ARG A 585 -12.11 -43.53 9.87
C ARG A 585 -12.97 -42.38 9.35
N ILE A 586 -14.15 -42.67 8.79
CA ILE A 586 -15.07 -41.64 8.28
C ILE A 586 -15.62 -40.81 9.45
N ALA A 587 -15.97 -41.45 10.56
CA ALA A 587 -16.43 -40.76 11.77
C ALA A 587 -15.39 -39.78 12.30
N LEU A 588 -14.12 -40.19 12.36
CA LEU A 588 -13.01 -39.34 12.78
C LEU A 588 -12.76 -38.18 11.84
N VAL A 589 -12.82 -38.41 10.53
CA VAL A 589 -12.64 -37.33 9.52
C VAL A 589 -13.73 -36.27 9.65
N LEU A 590 -15.00 -36.66 9.78
CA LEU A 590 -16.12 -35.73 9.98
C LEU A 590 -15.99 -34.94 11.29
N TYR A 591 -15.56 -35.59 12.36
CA TYR A 591 -15.31 -34.96 13.65
C TYR A 591 -14.20 -33.90 13.55
N LEU A 592 -13.07 -34.22 12.89
CA LEU A 592 -11.96 -33.30 12.66
C LEU A 592 -12.35 -32.15 11.72
N LEU A 593 -13.18 -32.42 10.71
CA LEU A 593 -13.70 -31.39 9.80
C LEU A 593 -14.59 -30.39 10.55
N ALA A 594 -15.48 -30.88 11.41
CA ALA A 594 -16.33 -30.02 12.23
C ALA A 594 -15.53 -29.19 13.25
N LEU A 595 -14.45 -29.76 13.83
CA LEU A 595 -13.50 -29.01 14.67
C LEU A 595 -12.78 -27.91 13.88
N LYS A 596 -12.36 -28.17 12.63
CA LYS A 596 -11.78 -27.16 11.75
C LYS A 596 -12.79 -26.08 11.40
N LEU A 597 -14.03 -26.43 11.10
CA LEU A 597 -15.09 -25.45 10.85
C LEU A 597 -15.30 -24.54 12.06
N LYS A 598 -15.23 -25.08 13.28
CA LYS A 598 -15.21 -24.31 14.53
C LYS A 598 -14.06 -23.30 14.59
N SER A 599 -12.89 -23.64 14.08
CA SER A 599 -11.73 -22.74 14.03
C SER A 599 -11.87 -21.63 13.00
N ILE A 600 -12.58 -21.89 11.89
CA ILE A 600 -12.80 -20.92 10.79
C ILE A 600 -13.96 -19.97 11.14
N THR A 601 -15.04 -20.47 11.75
CA THR A 601 -16.19 -19.64 12.15
C THR A 601 -15.90 -18.72 13.33
N VAL A 602 -14.90 -19.06 14.15
CA VAL A 602 -14.32 -18.16 15.13
C VAL A 602 -13.32 -17.27 14.40
N GLY A 603 -13.81 -16.28 13.67
CA GLY A 603 -13.02 -15.22 13.05
C GLY A 603 -12.35 -14.27 14.06
N LEU A 604 -11.95 -14.77 15.21
CA LEU A 604 -10.99 -14.15 16.09
C LEU A 604 -9.63 -14.36 15.44
N PRO A 605 -8.90 -13.30 15.09
CA PRO A 605 -7.51 -13.46 14.68
C PRO A 605 -6.81 -14.29 15.78
N PRO A 606 -5.95 -15.26 15.42
CA PRO A 606 -5.26 -16.14 16.37
C PRO A 606 -4.49 -15.37 17.44
N LEU A 607 -4.28 -14.08 17.28
CA LEU A 607 -3.65 -13.14 18.21
C LEU A 607 -4.48 -12.81 19.47
N LEU A 608 -5.80 -12.98 19.45
CA LEU A 608 -6.60 -12.86 20.69
C LEU A 608 -6.55 -14.10 21.59
N GLN A 609 -6.10 -15.23 21.04
CA GLN A 609 -5.79 -16.43 21.84
C GLN A 609 -4.37 -16.39 22.42
N THR A 610 -3.47 -15.56 21.89
CA THR A 610 -2.07 -15.46 22.29
C THR A 610 -1.68 -14.12 22.94
N VAL A 611 -2.65 -13.24 23.23
CA VAL A 611 -2.39 -12.28 24.30
C VAL A 611 -2.27 -13.15 25.55
N PRO A 612 -1.05 -13.44 26.03
CA PRO A 612 -0.95 -14.16 27.28
C PRO A 612 -1.67 -13.29 28.28
N VAL A 613 -2.58 -13.88 29.02
CA VAL A 613 -3.15 -13.35 30.27
C VAL A 613 -2.03 -13.27 31.33
N THR A 614 -0.85 -12.90 30.91
CA THR A 614 0.26 -12.38 31.70
C THR A 614 0.19 -10.84 31.78
N VAL A 615 -1.00 -10.27 31.72
CA VAL A 615 -1.25 -9.06 32.47
C VAL A 615 -1.17 -9.52 33.92
N ASN A 616 0.05 -9.40 34.43
CA ASN A 616 0.36 -9.66 35.82
C ASN A 616 -0.81 -9.19 36.68
N ALA A 617 -1.38 -10.11 37.45
CA ALA A 617 -2.49 -9.93 38.41
C ALA A 617 -2.15 -8.92 39.55
N ARG A 618 -1.22 -7.99 39.34
CA ARG A 618 -0.80 -6.97 40.30
C ARG A 618 -1.56 -5.65 40.23
N VAL A 619 -2.44 -5.48 39.25
CA VAL A 619 -3.28 -4.27 39.18
C VAL A 619 -4.67 -4.67 38.72
N LEU A 620 -5.40 -5.37 39.57
CA LEU A 620 -6.85 -5.34 39.56
C LEU A 620 -7.25 -4.06 40.31
N PRO A 621 -7.71 -3.00 39.63
CA PRO A 621 -8.46 -1.97 40.32
C PRO A 621 -9.72 -2.65 40.82
N GLN A 622 -10.02 -2.46 42.09
CA GLN A 622 -11.17 -3.09 42.76
C GLN A 622 -12.45 -2.87 41.93
N PRO A 623 -13.35 -3.87 41.82
CA PRO A 623 -14.61 -3.77 41.06
C PRO A 623 -15.50 -2.62 41.48
N ARG A 624 -15.29 -2.06 42.68
CA ARG A 624 -16.05 -0.93 43.23
C ARG A 624 -16.00 0.35 42.38
N ARG A 625 -14.86 0.68 41.74
CA ARG A 625 -14.75 1.90 40.89
C ARG A 625 -15.61 1.83 39.61
N TRP A 626 -15.80 0.64 39.07
CA TRP A 626 -16.64 0.45 37.90
C TRP A 626 -18.13 0.58 38.24
N GLN A 627 -18.54 0.03 39.40
CA GLN A 627 -19.91 0.20 39.89
C GLN A 627 -20.20 1.66 40.21
N GLU A 628 -19.26 2.39 40.80
CA GLU A 628 -19.39 3.82 41.06
C GLU A 628 -19.44 4.66 39.79
N MET A 629 -18.64 4.31 38.76
CA MET A 629 -18.62 5.01 37.48
C MET A 629 -19.90 4.75 36.68
N LEU A 630 -20.39 3.52 36.66
CA LEU A 630 -21.68 3.16 36.09
C LEU A 630 -22.85 3.78 36.88
N GLN A 631 -22.81 3.76 38.23
CA GLN A 631 -23.81 4.42 39.05
C GLN A 631 -23.81 5.94 38.88
N ARG A 632 -22.65 6.59 38.75
CA ARG A 632 -22.57 8.02 38.45
C ARG A 632 -23.10 8.37 37.07
N SER A 633 -22.89 7.50 36.08
CA SER A 633 -23.48 7.64 34.75
C SER A 633 -25.01 7.44 34.75
N PHE A 634 -25.53 6.66 35.70
CA PHE A 634 -26.97 6.40 35.86
C PHE A 634 -27.70 7.40 36.76
N SER A 635 -26.95 8.12 37.66
CA SER A 635 -27.57 9.05 38.61
C SER A 635 -27.73 10.50 38.09
N SER A 636 -27.29 10.78 36.87
CA SER A 636 -27.35 12.14 36.31
C SER A 636 -28.52 12.39 35.35
N SER A 637 -29.58 11.58 35.38
CA SER A 637 -30.84 11.94 34.73
C SER A 637 -31.71 12.72 35.70
N PRO A 638 -32.05 13.99 35.50
CA PRO A 638 -33.02 14.68 36.29
C PRO A 638 -34.42 14.27 35.84
N ILE A 639 -34.90 13.09 36.32
CA ILE A 639 -36.32 12.81 36.30
C ILE A 639 -36.93 13.62 37.44
N LYS A 640 -37.70 14.66 37.07
CA LYS A 640 -38.57 15.36 37.97
C LYS A 640 -39.46 14.37 38.69
N GLU A 641 -39.20 14.15 40.00
CA GLU A 641 -40.13 13.52 40.93
C GLU A 641 -41.41 14.37 41.00
N LYS A 642 -42.46 13.92 40.32
CA LYS A 642 -43.81 14.22 40.68
C LYS A 642 -44.60 12.91 40.56
N ASN A 643 -45.09 12.50 41.78
CA ASN A 643 -46.10 11.46 42.02
C ASN A 643 -45.63 10.00 41.92
N MET A 644 -45.07 9.51 43.04
CA MET A 644 -45.22 8.10 43.41
C MET A 644 -45.87 8.02 44.80
N PRO A 645 -46.87 7.09 45.01
CA PRO A 645 -47.46 6.88 46.32
C PRO A 645 -46.46 6.19 47.25
N LYS A 646 -46.47 6.64 48.51
CA LYS A 646 -45.72 6.04 49.62
C LYS A 646 -46.21 4.61 49.84
N TYR A 647 -45.33 3.63 49.73
CA TYR A 647 -45.53 2.31 50.33
C TYR A 647 -44.74 2.23 51.60
N ASP A 648 -45.47 1.87 52.69
CA ASP A 648 -44.96 1.78 54.05
C ASP A 648 -43.90 0.69 54.21
N SER A 649 -42.91 1.00 54.99
CA SER A 649 -41.82 0.15 55.45
C SER A 649 -42.34 -0.99 56.32
N ILE A 650 -42.24 -2.22 55.87
CA ILE A 650 -42.35 -3.40 56.75
C ILE A 650 -40.95 -3.69 57.28
N SER A 651 -40.78 -3.41 58.58
CA SER A 651 -39.66 -3.82 59.39
C SER A 651 -39.71 -5.33 59.64
N LEU A 652 -38.68 -6.05 59.23
CA LEU A 652 -38.41 -7.38 59.77
C LEU A 652 -37.23 -7.29 60.72
N SER A 653 -37.62 -7.39 62.01
CA SER A 653 -36.73 -7.50 63.16
C SER A 653 -35.98 -8.85 63.18
N SER A 654 -34.77 -8.71 63.61
CA SER A 654 -33.85 -9.76 64.03
C SER A 654 -34.41 -10.73 65.07
N SER A 655 -33.93 -11.97 65.00
CA SER A 655 -33.35 -12.60 66.23
C SER A 655 -32.92 -14.02 65.98
N ALA A 656 -31.65 -14.24 66.23
CA ALA A 656 -31.03 -15.21 67.10
C ALA A 656 -30.65 -16.64 66.56
N PRO A 657 -29.72 -17.30 67.22
CA PRO A 657 -28.72 -18.12 66.57
C PRO A 657 -28.96 -19.62 66.80
N PHE A 658 -28.38 -20.49 65.99
CA PHE A 658 -28.18 -21.89 66.39
C PHE A 658 -26.80 -22.40 66.07
N SER A 659 -26.14 -22.72 67.15
CA SER A 659 -24.99 -23.62 67.26
C SER A 659 -25.40 -25.08 66.91
N LYS A 660 -24.70 -25.70 66.09
CA LYS A 660 -23.94 -26.95 66.22
C LYS A 660 -23.34 -27.36 64.90
#